data_6669bbb68685854bdcdf01fd66296471
#
_entry.id   6669bbb68685854bdcdf01fd66296471
#
_cell.length_a   1.000
_cell.length_b   1.000
_cell.length_c   1.000
_cell.angle_alpha   90.00
_cell.angle_beta   90.00
_cell.angle_gamma   90.00
#
_symmetry.space_group_name_H-M   'P 1'
#
loop_
_entity.id
_entity.type
_entity.pdbx_description
1 polymer ?
#
loop_
_entity_poly.entity_id
_entity_poly.type
_entity_poly.pdbx_seq_one_letter_code
_entity_poly.pdbx_strand_id
1 'polypeptide(L)'
;MKYGFFDESKKEYVITRPDTPAPWVNYLGSPEYGAIISNNAGGYSFAKSGANGRILRYIFNQFDQPGRYIYLRDQESKDYWSASWQPVGKDLNSYKSECHHGTAYTKMMADYSEIHSEVRYYVPLDQSYEVWNLAVTNTSDRMRKINVTGYAEFTNNSNYEQDQVNLQYSQFITRTVFRGNRVRQMIHANLDQLEDGKDVDDKIVVDRFFGLAGAKVDSWCGSREGFLGRYHGYNNPVGVEDGILNCEGNYNENGCGALTTILTLHPGETKEIAFLVGMKEDVDAETIVSRYEDCEKICRNELEELIQYWHGHLSHFQVKTPSEEFNTMINTWNAYNCFMTFIWSRAASYTYCGLRNGYGYRDTVQDIQGVIHLAPEMAVEKIRFMLSAQVNNGGGLPLVKFTHNPGHEDTPDDASYVQETGHPAYRADDALWLFPTVYKYISETGNLEFIDEVIPFANKEEGTVYEHLKRAVDFSMNHLGKHGMPAGLYADWNDCLRLGKDGESTFVALQFYYAMTILKEFAEYKKDTEYLNYLEESQKKLEKLIQDLCWNEDRFIRGFTEDGEVIGQRTDPEANMWLNPQSWSVISGLANEAQADLALQNVYDKLNTEYGAILMDPPYHAHAFEGALAVIYNAGTKENAGIFSQSQGWIILAEALRGHGERAFNYFIENAPAAQNNRAEIRRLEPYCYGQFTEGKHSPNFGRSHVHWLTGTASTVMVGCVEGILGMRPDFYGLKIAPSVPKEWEEFEIEKDFRGSHLHIVVKNPGHAESGCEKLFVNGEQMKDNYIPQEKLTKTTEVELFLS
;
A
#
# COMPACT_ATOMS: atom_id res chain seq x y z
N MET A 1 1.81 -5.17 25.31
CA MET A 1 0.89 -6.35 25.39
C MET A 1 0.72 -6.86 23.98
N LYS A 2 0.54 -8.18 23.80
CA LYS A 2 0.14 -8.76 22.51
C LYS A 2 -1.38 -8.81 22.43
N TYR A 3 -1.93 -8.41 21.30
CA TYR A 3 -3.36 -8.49 20.99
C TYR A 3 -3.69 -9.63 20.03
N GLY A 4 -2.67 -10.29 19.49
CA GLY A 4 -2.80 -11.39 18.55
C GLY A 4 -1.47 -12.05 18.21
N PHE A 5 -1.51 -12.93 17.21
CA PHE A 5 -0.36 -13.71 16.76
C PHE A 5 -0.47 -14.01 15.25
N PHE A 6 0.65 -14.36 14.64
CA PHE A 6 0.73 -14.78 13.24
C PHE A 6 0.43 -16.28 13.13
N ASP A 7 -0.51 -16.67 12.29
CA ASP A 7 -0.74 -18.07 11.86
C ASP A 7 -0.12 -18.25 10.46
N GLU A 8 1.16 -18.64 10.44
CA GLU A 8 1.92 -18.82 9.19
C GLU A 8 1.29 -19.87 8.27
N SER A 9 0.66 -20.90 8.84
CA SER A 9 0.07 -22.00 8.08
C SER A 9 -1.12 -21.55 7.23
N LYS A 10 -1.84 -20.53 7.67
CA LYS A 10 -2.99 -19.94 6.99
C LYS A 10 -2.67 -18.58 6.36
N LYS A 11 -1.49 -18.04 6.64
CA LYS A 11 -1.12 -16.65 6.28
C LYS A 11 -2.15 -15.64 6.83
N GLU A 12 -2.53 -15.82 8.10
CA GLU A 12 -3.46 -14.98 8.85
C GLU A 12 -2.75 -14.29 10.02
N TYR A 13 -3.22 -13.10 10.36
CA TYR A 13 -2.97 -12.50 11.67
C TYR A 13 -4.25 -12.63 12.51
N VAL A 14 -4.15 -13.32 13.64
CA VAL A 14 -5.29 -13.62 14.53
C VAL A 14 -5.29 -12.62 15.69
N ILE A 15 -6.32 -11.79 15.76
CA ILE A 15 -6.59 -10.84 16.83
C ILE A 15 -7.49 -11.52 17.86
N THR A 16 -6.99 -11.73 19.07
CA THR A 16 -7.66 -12.51 20.12
C THR A 16 -8.51 -11.67 21.08
N ARG A 17 -8.49 -10.33 20.89
CA ARG A 17 -9.31 -9.39 21.67
C ARG A 17 -9.64 -8.14 20.84
N PRO A 18 -10.91 -7.70 20.84
CA PRO A 18 -11.36 -6.68 19.87
C PRO A 18 -10.96 -5.24 20.24
N ASP A 19 -10.56 -4.98 21.51
CA ASP A 19 -10.21 -3.66 22.07
C ASP A 19 -8.74 -3.29 21.76
N THR A 20 -8.34 -3.40 20.49
CA THR A 20 -7.01 -3.01 20.01
C THR A 20 -6.73 -1.52 20.25
N PRO A 21 -5.45 -1.08 20.35
CA PRO A 21 -5.10 0.32 20.65
C PRO A 21 -5.58 1.35 19.62
N ALA A 22 -5.86 0.89 18.41
CA ALA A 22 -6.47 1.60 17.29
C ALA A 22 -7.24 0.57 16.43
N PRO A 23 -8.11 1.00 15.51
CA PRO A 23 -8.68 0.08 14.54
C PRO A 23 -7.57 -0.58 13.70
N TRP A 24 -7.48 -1.90 13.74
CA TRP A 24 -6.54 -2.68 12.93
C TRP A 24 -7.24 -3.18 11.70
N VAL A 25 -6.77 -2.74 10.53
CA VAL A 25 -7.50 -2.91 9.28
C VAL A 25 -6.86 -3.95 8.36
N ASN A 26 -7.68 -4.44 7.43
CA ASN A 26 -7.28 -5.21 6.29
C ASN A 26 -7.88 -4.61 5.01
N TYR A 27 -7.22 -4.81 3.88
CA TYR A 27 -7.72 -4.46 2.56
C TYR A 27 -8.35 -5.69 1.91
N LEU A 28 -9.53 -5.48 1.34
CA LEU A 28 -10.25 -6.45 0.54
C LEU A 28 -10.39 -5.90 -0.86
N GLY A 29 -10.49 -6.77 -1.86
CA GLY A 29 -10.89 -6.36 -3.19
C GLY A 29 -9.82 -6.41 -4.27
N SER A 30 -10.15 -5.78 -5.36
CA SER A 30 -9.42 -5.74 -6.62
C SER A 30 -9.27 -4.30 -7.10
N PRO A 31 -8.57 -4.03 -8.23
CA PRO A 31 -8.50 -2.69 -8.81
C PRO A 31 -9.86 -2.05 -9.12
N GLU A 32 -10.89 -2.86 -9.37
CA GLU A 32 -12.23 -2.36 -9.70
C GLU A 32 -13.11 -2.09 -8.46
N TYR A 33 -12.83 -2.76 -7.33
CA TYR A 33 -13.59 -2.62 -6.09
C TYR A 33 -12.66 -2.73 -4.88
N GLY A 34 -12.51 -1.65 -4.13
CA GLY A 34 -11.73 -1.60 -2.90
C GLY A 34 -12.62 -1.60 -1.66
N ALA A 35 -12.22 -2.36 -0.65
CA ALA A 35 -12.85 -2.36 0.65
C ALA A 35 -11.80 -2.38 1.74
N ILE A 36 -11.98 -1.53 2.76
CA ILE A 36 -11.14 -1.47 3.95
C ILE A 36 -12.03 -1.85 5.13
N ILE A 37 -11.58 -2.81 5.92
CA ILE A 37 -12.32 -3.32 7.07
C ILE A 37 -11.42 -3.40 8.30
N SER A 38 -11.88 -2.87 9.43
CA SER A 38 -11.19 -3.02 10.70
C SER A 38 -11.56 -4.33 11.42
N ASN A 39 -10.82 -4.65 12.47
CA ASN A 39 -11.12 -5.77 13.37
C ASN A 39 -12.47 -5.65 14.09
N ASN A 40 -13.17 -4.53 13.97
CA ASN A 40 -14.51 -4.26 14.49
C ASN A 40 -15.53 -3.97 13.38
N ALA A 41 -15.22 -4.38 12.15
CA ALA A 41 -16.03 -4.20 10.94
C ALA A 41 -16.27 -2.73 10.52
N GLY A 42 -15.55 -1.76 11.09
CA GLY A 42 -15.53 -0.37 10.64
C GLY A 42 -14.85 -0.25 9.26
N GLY A 43 -15.00 0.90 8.60
CA GLY A 43 -14.37 1.17 7.32
C GLY A 43 -15.33 1.41 6.18
N TYR A 44 -14.81 1.45 4.96
CA TYR A 44 -15.58 1.84 3.77
C TYR A 44 -15.25 1.00 2.54
N SER A 45 -16.07 1.16 1.50
CA SER A 45 -15.82 0.58 0.18
C SER A 45 -16.08 1.59 -0.93
N PHE A 46 -15.48 1.30 -2.08
CA PHE A 46 -15.53 2.16 -3.25
C PHE A 46 -15.31 1.37 -4.54
N ALA A 47 -15.86 1.85 -5.64
CA ALA A 47 -15.60 1.36 -6.99
C ALA A 47 -14.57 2.26 -7.68
N LYS A 48 -13.46 1.71 -8.15
CA LYS A 48 -12.35 2.36 -8.87
C LYS A 48 -11.62 3.47 -8.09
N SER A 49 -12.33 4.43 -7.51
CA SER A 49 -11.74 5.59 -6.84
C SER A 49 -12.32 5.81 -5.44
N GLY A 50 -11.46 5.87 -4.43
CA GLY A 50 -11.85 6.21 -3.07
C GLY A 50 -12.42 7.63 -2.93
N ALA A 51 -12.05 8.55 -3.82
CA ALA A 51 -12.53 9.93 -3.86
C ALA A 51 -13.86 10.08 -4.60
N ASN A 52 -14.05 9.39 -5.75
CA ASN A 52 -15.18 9.58 -6.65
C ASN A 52 -16.06 8.35 -6.86
N GLY A 53 -15.74 7.23 -6.24
CA GLY A 53 -16.50 5.97 -6.35
C GLY A 53 -17.00 5.43 -5.02
N ARG A 54 -17.13 6.26 -3.99
CA ARG A 54 -17.51 5.86 -2.64
C ARG A 54 -18.88 5.19 -2.60
N ILE A 55 -18.96 4.06 -1.89
CA ILE A 55 -20.18 3.26 -1.71
C ILE A 55 -20.64 3.35 -0.25
N LEU A 56 -19.82 2.87 0.66
CA LEU A 56 -20.10 2.91 2.09
C LEU A 56 -19.48 4.15 2.73
N ARG A 57 -20.27 4.77 3.62
CA ARG A 57 -19.84 5.94 4.39
C ARG A 57 -18.88 5.55 5.49
N TYR A 58 -17.85 6.35 5.68
CA TYR A 58 -16.94 6.30 6.82
C TYR A 58 -16.20 7.62 6.95
N ILE A 59 -16.05 8.10 8.18
CA ILE A 59 -15.17 9.19 8.55
C ILE A 59 -14.30 8.69 9.69
N PHE A 60 -12.97 8.84 9.59
CA PHE A 60 -12.06 8.44 10.64
C PHE A 60 -12.43 9.08 11.99
N ASN A 61 -12.75 8.26 12.97
CA ASN A 61 -13.20 8.68 14.30
C ASN A 61 -12.82 7.64 15.36
N GLN A 62 -12.92 8.03 16.63
CA GLN A 62 -12.54 7.20 17.78
C GLN A 62 -13.45 5.98 18.01
N PHE A 63 -14.66 5.96 17.44
CA PHE A 63 -15.60 4.85 17.58
C PHE A 63 -15.51 3.87 16.41
N ASP A 64 -14.69 4.15 15.41
CA ASP A 64 -14.56 3.33 14.20
C ASP A 64 -15.90 3.10 13.47
N GLN A 65 -16.69 4.16 13.30
CA GLN A 65 -18.06 4.12 12.79
C GLN A 65 -18.27 5.07 11.60
N PRO A 66 -19.24 4.72 10.72
CA PRO A 66 -19.98 3.46 10.63
C PRO A 66 -19.17 2.33 10.01
N GLY A 67 -19.76 1.13 9.94
CA GLY A 67 -19.11 -0.07 9.43
C GLY A 67 -20.09 -1.05 8.81
N ARG A 68 -19.63 -2.27 8.60
CA ARG A 68 -20.38 -3.41 8.07
C ARG A 68 -21.00 -4.18 9.22
N TYR A 69 -22.15 -3.70 9.73
CA TYR A 69 -22.69 -4.25 10.97
C TYR A 69 -23.68 -5.37 10.73
N ILE A 70 -23.53 -6.45 11.50
CA ILE A 70 -24.51 -7.51 11.63
C ILE A 70 -24.89 -7.63 13.11
N TYR A 71 -26.15 -7.29 13.40
CA TYR A 71 -26.74 -7.40 14.73
C TYR A 71 -27.46 -8.73 14.86
N LEU A 72 -27.29 -9.36 16.01
CA LEU A 72 -28.05 -10.53 16.40
C LEU A 72 -28.90 -10.16 17.63
N ARG A 73 -30.17 -10.54 17.62
CA ARG A 73 -31.09 -10.28 18.72
C ARG A 73 -31.90 -11.52 19.04
N ASP A 74 -31.81 -11.98 20.26
CA ASP A 74 -32.65 -13.08 20.76
C ASP A 74 -34.09 -12.62 20.94
N GLN A 75 -35.05 -13.33 20.36
CA GLN A 75 -36.48 -12.97 20.44
C GLN A 75 -37.06 -13.15 21.85
N GLU A 76 -36.55 -14.11 22.62
CA GLU A 76 -37.07 -14.42 23.95
C GLU A 76 -36.56 -13.43 25.01
N SER A 77 -35.26 -13.26 25.11
CA SER A 77 -34.62 -12.34 26.07
C SER A 77 -34.70 -10.88 25.63
N LYS A 78 -34.85 -10.63 24.35
CA LYS A 78 -34.76 -9.31 23.68
C LYS A 78 -33.35 -8.70 23.74
N ASP A 79 -32.36 -9.42 24.27
CA ASP A 79 -30.99 -8.98 24.29
C ASP A 79 -30.41 -9.03 22.89
N TYR A 80 -29.51 -8.09 22.55
CA TYR A 80 -28.90 -7.98 21.23
C TYR A 80 -27.40 -7.65 21.34
N TRP A 81 -26.64 -8.06 20.31
CA TRP A 81 -25.20 -7.84 20.20
C TRP A 81 -24.77 -7.74 18.75
N SER A 82 -23.51 -7.38 18.51
CA SER A 82 -22.94 -7.34 17.17
C SER A 82 -22.05 -8.56 16.96
N ALA A 83 -22.04 -9.12 15.75
CA ALA A 83 -21.12 -10.19 15.35
C ALA A 83 -19.65 -9.74 15.38
N SER A 84 -19.37 -8.46 15.32
CA SER A 84 -18.05 -7.81 15.27
C SER A 84 -17.66 -7.09 16.57
N TRP A 85 -18.27 -7.39 17.70
CA TRP A 85 -18.20 -6.70 18.99
C TRP A 85 -18.75 -5.26 18.93
N GLN A 86 -18.07 -4.34 18.21
CA GLN A 86 -18.68 -3.05 17.89
C GLN A 86 -19.77 -3.22 16.83
N PRO A 87 -20.78 -2.35 16.79
CA PRO A 87 -20.93 -1.12 17.59
C PRO A 87 -21.60 -1.31 18.97
N VAL A 88 -22.14 -2.48 19.29
CA VAL A 88 -22.89 -2.68 20.56
C VAL A 88 -21.95 -2.69 21.76
N GLY A 89 -20.78 -3.33 21.66
CA GLY A 89 -19.74 -3.27 22.69
C GLY A 89 -20.09 -3.99 23.98
N LYS A 90 -20.55 -5.26 23.89
CA LYS A 90 -20.82 -6.09 25.07
C LYS A 90 -19.58 -6.25 25.96
N ASP A 91 -19.82 -6.47 27.26
CA ASP A 91 -18.74 -6.71 28.23
C ASP A 91 -17.90 -7.92 27.82
N LEU A 92 -16.58 -7.73 27.70
CA LEU A 92 -15.62 -8.75 27.26
C LEU A 92 -15.47 -9.93 28.23
N ASN A 93 -16.00 -9.85 29.45
CA ASN A 93 -16.08 -11.02 30.34
C ASN A 93 -17.12 -12.04 29.86
N SER A 94 -18.16 -11.59 29.15
CA SER A 94 -19.25 -12.43 28.63
C SER A 94 -19.26 -12.56 27.11
N TYR A 95 -18.55 -11.70 26.39
CA TYR A 95 -18.43 -11.71 24.93
C TYR A 95 -17.00 -12.10 24.56
N LYS A 96 -16.86 -13.17 23.80
CA LYS A 96 -15.56 -13.62 23.29
C LYS A 96 -15.54 -13.48 21.79
N SER A 97 -14.45 -13.00 21.23
CA SER A 97 -14.29 -12.89 19.79
C SER A 97 -12.85 -13.07 19.36
N GLU A 98 -12.71 -13.50 18.13
CA GLU A 98 -11.46 -13.48 17.38
C GLU A 98 -11.70 -12.84 16.02
N CYS A 99 -10.71 -12.07 15.54
CA CYS A 99 -10.70 -11.56 14.18
C CYS A 99 -9.47 -12.08 13.47
N HIS A 100 -9.66 -12.73 12.32
CA HIS A 100 -8.61 -13.25 11.46
C HIS A 100 -8.52 -12.36 10.21
N HIS A 101 -7.46 -11.60 10.09
CA HIS A 101 -7.12 -10.92 8.86
C HIS A 101 -6.24 -11.83 8.01
N GLY A 102 -6.72 -12.17 6.82
CA GLY A 102 -5.97 -12.95 5.83
C GLY A 102 -5.70 -12.15 4.56
N THR A 103 -5.25 -12.82 3.51
CA THR A 103 -4.96 -12.19 2.22
C THR A 103 -6.25 -11.91 1.46
N ALA A 104 -6.68 -10.65 1.45
CA ALA A 104 -7.91 -10.12 0.85
C ALA A 104 -9.23 -10.65 1.44
N TYR A 105 -9.21 -11.18 2.65
CA TYR A 105 -10.41 -11.53 3.41
C TYR A 105 -10.24 -11.23 4.90
N THR A 106 -11.36 -11.11 5.60
CA THR A 106 -11.40 -10.98 7.06
C THR A 106 -12.49 -11.88 7.60
N LYS A 107 -12.17 -12.65 8.65
CA LYS A 107 -13.11 -13.51 9.34
C LYS A 107 -13.24 -13.05 10.79
N MET A 108 -14.47 -12.86 11.26
CA MET A 108 -14.77 -12.51 12.64
C MET A 108 -15.62 -13.60 13.27
N MET A 109 -15.19 -14.09 14.43
CA MET A 109 -15.92 -15.08 15.21
C MET A 109 -16.31 -14.50 16.56
N ALA A 110 -17.50 -14.81 17.03
CA ALA A 110 -17.97 -14.36 18.34
C ALA A 110 -18.84 -15.39 19.02
N ASP A 111 -18.66 -15.52 20.35
CA ASP A 111 -19.48 -16.32 21.24
C ASP A 111 -20.14 -15.40 22.27
N TYR A 112 -21.46 -15.35 22.23
CA TYR A 112 -22.27 -14.62 23.20
C TYR A 112 -23.65 -15.26 23.38
N SER A 113 -24.14 -15.32 24.60
CA SER A 113 -25.49 -15.82 24.92
C SER A 113 -25.78 -17.22 24.32
N GLU A 114 -24.82 -18.13 24.34
CA GLU A 114 -24.91 -19.48 23.76
C GLU A 114 -25.21 -19.50 22.24
N ILE A 115 -24.82 -18.45 21.55
CA ILE A 115 -24.81 -18.36 20.10
C ILE A 115 -23.37 -18.12 19.64
N HIS A 116 -22.90 -18.98 18.73
CA HIS A 116 -21.67 -18.76 17.99
C HIS A 116 -22.00 -18.14 16.64
N SER A 117 -21.25 -17.11 16.25
CA SER A 117 -21.35 -16.48 14.93
C SER A 117 -19.98 -16.39 14.26
N GLU A 118 -19.93 -16.66 12.96
CA GLU A 118 -18.75 -16.47 12.12
C GLU A 118 -19.14 -15.66 10.90
N VAL A 119 -18.48 -14.53 10.67
CA VAL A 119 -18.69 -13.69 9.48
C VAL A 119 -17.41 -13.68 8.65
N ARG A 120 -17.52 -13.99 7.36
CA ARG A 120 -16.44 -13.92 6.37
C ARG A 120 -16.71 -12.76 5.43
N TYR A 121 -15.82 -11.76 5.44
CA TYR A 121 -15.89 -10.58 4.57
C TYR A 121 -14.84 -10.72 3.46
N TYR A 122 -15.27 -10.62 2.21
CA TYR A 122 -14.38 -10.70 1.06
C TYR A 122 -15.03 -10.07 -0.19
N VAL A 123 -14.20 -9.78 -1.20
CA VAL A 123 -14.62 -9.41 -2.55
C VAL A 123 -14.27 -10.59 -3.46
N PRO A 124 -15.22 -11.22 -4.15
CA PRO A 124 -14.91 -12.32 -5.08
C PRO A 124 -14.00 -11.83 -6.21
N LEU A 125 -13.16 -12.70 -6.75
CA LEU A 125 -12.27 -12.39 -7.87
C LEU A 125 -13.07 -11.83 -9.07
N ASP A 126 -12.53 -10.77 -9.68
CA ASP A 126 -13.12 -10.08 -10.84
C ASP A 126 -14.54 -9.54 -10.63
N GLN A 127 -14.95 -9.35 -9.36
CA GLN A 127 -16.24 -8.79 -9.02
C GLN A 127 -16.12 -7.37 -8.44
N SER A 128 -17.21 -6.59 -8.56
CA SER A 128 -17.31 -5.23 -8.02
C SER A 128 -18.40 -5.12 -6.94
N TYR A 129 -18.45 -6.12 -6.06
CA TYR A 129 -19.27 -6.15 -4.85
C TYR A 129 -18.58 -6.99 -3.78
N GLU A 130 -18.93 -6.74 -2.53
CA GLU A 130 -18.43 -7.51 -1.39
C GLU A 130 -19.51 -8.44 -0.82
N VAL A 131 -19.05 -9.54 -0.23
CA VAL A 131 -19.89 -10.57 0.40
C VAL A 131 -19.58 -10.59 1.90
N TRP A 132 -20.64 -10.60 2.72
CA TRP A 132 -20.59 -10.80 4.17
C TRP A 132 -21.31 -12.13 4.47
N ASN A 133 -20.59 -13.22 4.42
CA ASN A 133 -21.13 -14.56 4.66
C ASN A 133 -21.15 -14.83 6.16
N LEU A 134 -22.35 -14.95 6.73
CA LEU A 134 -22.60 -15.21 8.15
C LEU A 134 -23.07 -16.65 8.38
N ALA A 135 -22.38 -17.36 9.25
CA ALA A 135 -22.83 -18.62 9.85
C ALA A 135 -23.25 -18.35 11.31
N VAL A 136 -24.44 -18.81 11.71
CA VAL A 136 -24.95 -18.70 13.08
C VAL A 136 -25.25 -20.10 13.62
N THR A 137 -24.62 -20.45 14.73
CA THR A 137 -24.77 -21.77 15.40
C THR A 137 -25.39 -21.58 16.76
N ASN A 138 -26.43 -22.37 17.05
CA ASN A 138 -27.02 -22.46 18.39
C ASN A 138 -26.24 -23.50 19.24
N THR A 139 -25.46 -23.01 20.19
CA THR A 139 -24.68 -23.87 21.11
C THR A 139 -25.45 -24.26 22.38
N SER A 140 -26.70 -23.79 22.54
CA SER A 140 -27.58 -24.14 23.67
C SER A 140 -28.31 -25.48 23.47
N ASP A 141 -28.93 -25.97 24.52
CA ASP A 141 -29.73 -27.19 24.52
C ASP A 141 -31.21 -26.99 24.16
N ARG A 142 -31.58 -25.72 23.76
CA ARG A 142 -32.96 -25.33 23.42
C ARG A 142 -33.04 -24.70 22.03
N MET A 143 -34.23 -24.73 21.45
CA MET A 143 -34.48 -23.99 20.19
C MET A 143 -34.38 -22.49 20.45
N ARG A 144 -33.70 -21.76 19.57
CA ARG A 144 -33.53 -20.31 19.62
C ARG A 144 -34.13 -19.65 18.36
N LYS A 145 -34.67 -18.48 18.53
CA LYS A 145 -35.05 -17.60 17.42
C LYS A 145 -34.26 -16.31 17.47
N ILE A 146 -33.43 -16.11 16.47
CA ILE A 146 -32.49 -14.99 16.40
C ILE A 146 -32.89 -14.10 15.23
N ASN A 147 -33.17 -12.83 15.49
CA ASN A 147 -33.23 -11.82 14.44
C ASN A 147 -31.80 -11.48 14.05
N VAL A 148 -31.52 -11.59 12.76
CA VAL A 148 -30.23 -11.20 12.18
C VAL A 148 -30.51 -9.97 11.31
N THR A 149 -29.89 -8.84 11.67
CA THR A 149 -30.05 -7.57 10.95
C THR A 149 -28.69 -7.12 10.39
N GLY A 150 -28.55 -7.17 9.07
CA GLY A 150 -27.41 -6.55 8.37
C GLY A 150 -27.65 -5.06 8.17
N TYR A 151 -26.62 -4.23 8.33
CA TYR A 151 -26.65 -2.78 8.16
C TYR A 151 -25.46 -2.29 7.35
N ALA A 152 -25.73 -1.51 6.31
CA ALA A 152 -24.76 -0.81 5.50
C ALA A 152 -25.18 0.66 5.35
N GLU A 153 -24.30 1.61 5.65
CA GLU A 153 -24.60 3.04 5.45
C GLU A 153 -24.03 3.51 4.12
N PHE A 154 -24.92 3.89 3.21
CA PHE A 154 -24.52 4.43 1.92
C PHE A 154 -24.06 5.90 2.03
N THR A 155 -23.13 6.32 1.17
CA THR A 155 -22.93 7.74 0.93
C THR A 155 -24.07 8.29 0.06
N ASN A 156 -24.42 9.57 0.25
CA ASN A 156 -25.43 10.25 -0.59
C ASN A 156 -24.85 10.73 -1.93
N ASN A 157 -23.52 10.76 -2.03
CA ASN A 157 -22.80 11.08 -3.26
C ASN A 157 -21.60 10.15 -3.40
N SER A 158 -21.23 9.77 -4.61
CA SER A 158 -20.02 8.99 -4.86
C SER A 158 -18.74 9.79 -4.63
N ASN A 159 -18.78 11.12 -4.82
CA ASN A 159 -17.70 12.00 -4.46
C ASN A 159 -17.65 12.20 -2.94
N TYR A 160 -16.52 11.86 -2.34
CA TYR A 160 -16.33 11.88 -0.88
C TYR A 160 -16.53 13.29 -0.30
N GLU A 161 -15.96 14.31 -0.92
CA GLU A 161 -16.04 15.69 -0.45
C GLU A 161 -17.49 16.19 -0.49
N GLN A 162 -18.20 15.95 -1.59
CA GLN A 162 -19.61 16.32 -1.73
C GLN A 162 -20.50 15.61 -0.71
N ASP A 163 -20.21 14.35 -0.41
CA ASP A 163 -20.95 13.60 0.62
C ASP A 163 -20.75 14.18 2.03
N GLN A 164 -19.54 14.64 2.36
CA GLN A 164 -19.21 15.10 3.71
C GLN A 164 -19.51 16.58 3.94
N VAL A 165 -19.25 17.43 2.96
CA VAL A 165 -19.30 18.90 3.12
C VAL A 165 -20.60 19.49 2.61
N ASN A 166 -21.18 18.92 1.55
CA ASN A 166 -22.38 19.46 0.91
C ASN A 166 -23.64 18.61 1.16
N LEU A 167 -23.89 18.28 2.41
CA LEU A 167 -25.04 17.46 2.82
C LEU A 167 -26.37 18.01 2.36
N GLN A 168 -26.55 19.33 2.38
CA GLN A 168 -27.77 19.98 1.91
C GLN A 168 -28.11 19.61 0.45
N TYR A 169 -27.11 19.49 -0.39
CA TYR A 169 -27.32 19.11 -1.79
C TYR A 169 -27.43 17.58 -1.92
N SER A 170 -26.48 16.84 -1.35
CA SER A 170 -26.37 15.40 -1.56
C SER A 170 -27.57 14.59 -1.02
N GLN A 171 -28.22 15.06 0.04
CA GLN A 171 -29.42 14.42 0.57
C GLN A 171 -30.63 14.49 -0.39
N PHE A 172 -30.72 15.51 -1.23
CA PHE A 172 -31.87 15.73 -2.10
C PHE A 172 -31.76 15.05 -3.48
N ILE A 173 -30.63 14.43 -3.79
CA ILE A 173 -30.39 13.72 -5.06
C ILE A 173 -30.40 12.19 -4.90
N THR A 174 -30.71 11.69 -3.69
CA THR A 174 -30.62 10.26 -3.36
C THR A 174 -31.95 9.76 -2.81
N ARG A 175 -32.28 8.51 -3.13
CA ARG A 175 -33.37 7.78 -2.52
C ARG A 175 -33.10 6.30 -2.44
N THR A 176 -33.75 5.60 -1.51
CA THR A 176 -33.71 4.15 -1.37
C THR A 176 -35.09 3.54 -1.56
N VAL A 177 -35.15 2.36 -2.15
CA VAL A 177 -36.35 1.55 -2.30
C VAL A 177 -36.02 0.08 -2.01
N PHE A 178 -37.03 -0.69 -1.59
CA PHE A 178 -36.90 -2.14 -1.45
C PHE A 178 -37.43 -2.84 -2.70
N ARG A 179 -36.65 -3.80 -3.19
CA ARG A 179 -37.03 -4.66 -4.32
C ARG A 179 -36.63 -6.10 -4.05
N GLY A 180 -37.62 -6.98 -3.92
CA GLY A 180 -37.44 -8.41 -3.73
C GLY A 180 -36.69 -8.74 -2.42
N ASN A 181 -35.39 -8.87 -2.46
CA ASN A 181 -34.54 -9.24 -1.36
C ASN A 181 -33.41 -8.23 -1.08
N ARG A 182 -33.53 -7.01 -1.58
CA ARG A 182 -32.50 -5.97 -1.48
C ARG A 182 -33.07 -4.56 -1.28
N VAL A 183 -32.32 -3.73 -0.59
CA VAL A 183 -32.45 -2.27 -0.61
C VAL A 183 -31.59 -1.75 -1.76
N ARG A 184 -32.20 -1.01 -2.66
CA ARG A 184 -31.55 -0.30 -3.75
C ARG A 184 -31.43 1.17 -3.38
N GLN A 185 -30.22 1.75 -3.55
CA GLN A 185 -30.02 3.20 -3.48
C GLN A 185 -29.71 3.75 -4.86
N MET A 186 -30.44 4.81 -5.23
CA MET A 186 -30.26 5.52 -6.49
C MET A 186 -29.77 6.93 -6.23
N ILE A 187 -28.79 7.39 -7.02
CA ILE A 187 -28.36 8.78 -7.07
C ILE A 187 -28.65 9.29 -8.47
N HIS A 188 -29.44 10.38 -8.53
CA HIS A 188 -29.82 11.01 -9.79
C HIS A 188 -28.69 11.91 -10.32
N ALA A 189 -28.74 12.22 -11.62
CA ALA A 189 -27.77 13.07 -12.28
C ALA A 189 -27.72 14.48 -11.68
N ASN A 190 -26.53 15.08 -11.70
CA ASN A 190 -26.36 16.50 -11.43
C ASN A 190 -27.01 17.35 -12.53
N LEU A 191 -27.25 18.65 -12.24
CA LEU A 191 -27.84 19.59 -13.18
C LEU A 191 -27.14 19.60 -14.55
N ASP A 192 -25.82 19.50 -14.58
CA ASP A 192 -25.03 19.48 -15.81
C ASP A 192 -25.21 18.20 -16.67
N GLN A 193 -25.89 17.19 -16.13
CA GLN A 193 -26.10 15.90 -16.78
C GLN A 193 -27.56 15.73 -17.22
N LEU A 194 -28.42 16.72 -16.98
CA LEU A 194 -29.81 16.70 -17.43
C LEU A 194 -29.89 16.92 -18.95
N GLU A 195 -30.53 16.00 -19.64
CA GLU A 195 -30.88 16.15 -21.07
C GLU A 195 -32.34 16.56 -21.22
N ASP A 196 -32.61 17.49 -22.13
CA ASP A 196 -33.97 17.94 -22.40
C ASP A 196 -34.89 16.78 -22.79
N GLY A 197 -36.08 16.75 -22.16
CA GLY A 197 -37.15 15.81 -22.48
C GLY A 197 -37.03 14.40 -21.92
N LYS A 198 -36.03 14.10 -21.06
CA LYS A 198 -35.92 12.83 -20.33
C LYS A 198 -36.43 12.96 -18.90
N ASP A 199 -37.13 11.94 -18.42
CA ASP A 199 -37.52 11.83 -17.02
C ASP A 199 -36.31 11.71 -16.13
N VAL A 200 -36.29 12.40 -14.99
CA VAL A 200 -35.20 12.30 -14.00
C VAL A 200 -35.06 10.89 -13.48
N ASP A 201 -36.11 10.11 -13.38
CA ASP A 201 -36.08 8.72 -12.95
C ASP A 201 -35.37 7.79 -13.95
N ASP A 202 -35.26 8.18 -15.22
CA ASP A 202 -34.50 7.45 -16.24
C ASP A 202 -32.99 7.78 -16.22
N LYS A 203 -32.55 8.72 -15.38
CA LYS A 203 -31.17 9.20 -15.26
C LYS A 203 -30.57 8.89 -13.91
N ILE A 204 -30.38 7.59 -13.62
CA ILE A 204 -29.68 7.16 -12.46
C ILE A 204 -28.19 7.09 -12.84
N VAL A 205 -27.35 7.95 -12.23
CA VAL A 205 -25.88 7.95 -12.44
C VAL A 205 -25.17 6.99 -11.52
N VAL A 206 -25.76 6.65 -10.37
CA VAL A 206 -25.21 5.68 -9.42
C VAL A 206 -26.34 4.79 -8.91
N ASP A 207 -26.14 3.50 -9.03
CA ASP A 207 -27.05 2.45 -8.58
C ASP A 207 -26.31 1.51 -7.65
N ARG A 208 -26.74 1.42 -6.39
CA ARG A 208 -26.14 0.58 -5.36
C ARG A 208 -27.16 -0.34 -4.77
N PHE A 209 -26.71 -1.44 -4.24
CA PHE A 209 -27.59 -2.40 -3.56
C PHE A 209 -26.98 -2.90 -2.26
N PHE A 210 -27.86 -3.28 -1.33
CA PHE A 210 -27.60 -4.10 -0.18
C PHE A 210 -28.61 -5.23 -0.16
N GLY A 211 -28.16 -6.46 -0.39
CA GLY A 211 -29.02 -7.63 -0.58
C GLY A 211 -28.82 -8.70 0.49
N LEU A 212 -29.83 -9.55 0.68
CA LEU A 212 -29.78 -10.73 1.52
C LEU A 212 -30.05 -11.99 0.67
N ALA A 213 -29.19 -12.99 0.80
CA ALA A 213 -29.33 -14.31 0.18
C ALA A 213 -29.29 -15.42 1.23
N GLY A 214 -29.81 -16.61 0.90
CA GLY A 214 -29.91 -17.76 1.79
C GLY A 214 -31.05 -17.70 2.80
N ALA A 215 -31.78 -16.61 2.90
CA ALA A 215 -32.95 -16.44 3.76
C ALA A 215 -33.93 -15.40 3.19
N LYS A 216 -35.16 -15.45 3.70
CA LYS A 216 -36.20 -14.44 3.35
C LYS A 216 -35.95 -13.16 4.14
N VAL A 217 -36.16 -12.01 3.50
CA VAL A 217 -36.23 -10.72 4.20
C VAL A 217 -37.58 -10.61 4.93
N ASP A 218 -37.56 -10.49 6.25
CA ASP A 218 -38.74 -10.34 7.08
C ASP A 218 -39.12 -8.86 7.28
N SER A 219 -38.13 -7.96 7.37
CA SER A 219 -38.35 -6.51 7.40
C SER A 219 -37.08 -5.78 6.87
N TRP A 220 -37.27 -4.52 6.46
CA TRP A 220 -36.20 -3.72 5.86
C TRP A 220 -36.32 -2.25 6.26
N CYS A 221 -35.21 -1.49 6.09
CA CYS A 221 -35.22 -0.04 6.22
C CYS A 221 -34.15 0.57 5.29
N GLY A 222 -34.53 1.63 4.58
CA GLY A 222 -33.63 2.40 3.72
C GLY A 222 -33.26 3.77 4.29
N SER A 223 -33.93 4.17 5.38
CA SER A 223 -33.66 5.44 6.09
C SER A 223 -32.70 5.23 7.26
N ARG A 224 -31.60 5.98 7.28
CA ARG A 224 -30.68 5.98 8.41
C ARG A 224 -31.37 6.44 9.70
N GLU A 225 -32.16 7.51 9.62
CA GLU A 225 -32.91 8.02 10.79
C GLU A 225 -33.98 7.06 11.26
N GLY A 226 -34.66 6.40 10.34
CA GLY A 226 -35.66 5.37 10.64
C GLY A 226 -35.06 4.12 11.28
N PHE A 227 -33.82 3.76 10.89
CA PHE A 227 -33.10 2.64 11.51
C PHE A 227 -32.53 2.98 12.90
N LEU A 228 -31.81 4.09 13.00
CA LEU A 228 -31.14 4.46 14.27
C LEU A 228 -32.13 4.98 15.30
N GLY A 229 -33.07 5.83 14.91
CA GLY A 229 -33.93 6.58 15.82
C GLY A 229 -33.27 7.90 16.28
N ARG A 230 -34.13 8.84 16.75
CA ARG A 230 -33.63 10.14 17.24
C ARG A 230 -32.80 9.99 18.49
N TYR A 231 -31.60 10.58 18.49
CA TYR A 231 -30.65 10.55 19.61
C TYR A 231 -30.16 9.15 19.99
N HIS A 232 -30.38 8.14 19.15
CA HIS A 232 -29.78 6.82 19.23
C HIS A 232 -28.53 6.73 18.34
N GLY A 233 -27.61 5.83 18.69
CA GLY A 233 -26.40 5.55 17.92
C GLY A 233 -26.41 4.15 17.32
N TYR A 234 -25.31 3.79 16.68
CA TYR A 234 -25.11 2.44 16.13
C TYR A 234 -25.08 1.35 17.23
N ASN A 235 -24.80 1.71 18.47
CA ASN A 235 -24.78 0.80 19.61
C ASN A 235 -26.17 0.44 20.13
N ASN A 236 -27.19 1.24 19.83
CA ASN A 236 -28.56 1.06 20.29
C ASN A 236 -29.61 1.53 19.28
N PRO A 237 -29.57 1.02 18.03
CA PRO A 237 -30.52 1.42 16.99
C PRO A 237 -31.91 0.90 17.31
N VAL A 238 -32.91 1.76 17.20
CA VAL A 238 -34.34 1.44 17.48
C VAL A 238 -34.80 0.24 16.67
N GLY A 239 -34.42 0.14 15.38
CA GLY A 239 -34.79 -0.99 14.54
C GLY A 239 -34.29 -2.34 15.06
N VAL A 240 -33.16 -2.36 15.79
CA VAL A 240 -32.67 -3.60 16.44
C VAL A 240 -33.34 -3.80 17.79
N GLU A 241 -33.52 -2.75 18.61
CA GLU A 241 -34.22 -2.85 19.89
C GLU A 241 -35.65 -3.34 19.75
N ASP A 242 -36.38 -2.84 18.76
CA ASP A 242 -37.76 -3.27 18.47
C ASP A 242 -37.82 -4.67 17.82
N GLY A 243 -36.74 -5.10 17.17
CA GLY A 243 -36.63 -6.38 16.49
C GLY A 243 -37.42 -6.47 15.16
N ILE A 244 -37.90 -5.34 14.67
CA ILE A 244 -38.57 -5.18 13.37
C ILE A 244 -38.24 -3.82 12.79
N LEU A 245 -37.96 -3.76 11.50
CA LEU A 245 -37.68 -2.54 10.78
C LEU A 245 -38.98 -1.94 10.24
N ASN A 246 -39.02 -0.60 10.07
CA ASN A 246 -40.22 0.15 9.73
C ASN A 246 -40.71 -0.01 8.27
N CYS A 247 -39.92 -0.70 7.42
CA CYS A 247 -40.23 -0.91 5.99
C CYS A 247 -40.37 0.38 5.18
N GLU A 248 -39.58 1.40 5.51
CA GLU A 248 -39.60 2.69 4.82
C GLU A 248 -38.27 2.92 4.07
N GLY A 249 -38.39 3.51 2.87
CA GLY A 249 -37.25 4.00 2.10
C GLY A 249 -36.81 5.39 2.54
N ASN A 250 -35.64 5.79 2.08
CA ASN A 250 -35.15 7.15 2.24
C ASN A 250 -35.70 8.06 1.14
N TYR A 251 -36.04 9.27 1.53
CA TYR A 251 -36.36 10.38 0.64
C TYR A 251 -35.97 11.72 1.30
N ASN A 252 -34.94 12.39 0.74
CA ASN A 252 -34.40 13.65 1.27
C ASN A 252 -33.71 13.55 2.65
N GLU A 253 -33.06 12.44 2.93
CA GLU A 253 -32.29 12.20 4.15
C GLU A 253 -31.15 11.20 3.87
N ASN A 254 -30.35 10.85 4.89
CA ASN A 254 -29.27 9.86 4.70
C ASN A 254 -29.83 8.45 4.45
N GLY A 255 -29.34 7.82 3.38
CA GLY A 255 -29.74 6.46 3.00
C GLY A 255 -28.93 5.39 3.73
N CYS A 256 -29.56 4.24 3.99
CA CYS A 256 -28.90 3.01 4.41
C CYS A 256 -29.53 1.79 3.73
N GLY A 257 -28.84 0.66 3.83
CA GLY A 257 -29.41 -0.67 3.62
C GLY A 257 -29.50 -1.39 4.95
N ALA A 258 -30.70 -1.66 5.44
CA ALA A 258 -30.92 -2.51 6.59
C ALA A 258 -31.90 -3.61 6.24
N LEU A 259 -31.50 -4.87 6.50
CA LEU A 259 -32.32 -6.06 6.17
C LEU A 259 -32.33 -7.00 7.35
N THR A 260 -33.49 -7.42 7.81
CA THR A 260 -33.67 -8.39 8.91
C THR A 260 -34.26 -9.69 8.43
N THR A 261 -33.71 -10.80 8.90
CA THR A 261 -34.29 -12.15 8.80
C THR A 261 -34.35 -12.79 10.17
N ILE A 262 -35.29 -13.70 10.36
CA ILE A 262 -35.45 -14.48 11.60
C ILE A 262 -34.98 -15.92 11.38
N LEU A 263 -33.89 -16.28 12.03
CA LEU A 263 -33.39 -17.65 12.01
C LEU A 263 -33.95 -18.43 13.20
N THR A 264 -34.60 -19.55 12.92
CA THR A 264 -34.97 -20.56 13.93
C THR A 264 -33.89 -21.62 13.94
N LEU A 265 -33.21 -21.83 15.09
CA LEU A 265 -32.07 -22.73 15.24
C LEU A 265 -32.37 -23.77 16.31
N HIS A 266 -32.33 -25.06 15.96
CA HIS A 266 -32.37 -26.14 16.90
C HIS A 266 -31.02 -26.29 17.63
N PRO A 267 -30.95 -27.01 18.76
CA PRO A 267 -29.69 -27.30 19.45
C PRO A 267 -28.64 -27.89 18.50
N GLY A 268 -27.46 -27.25 18.45
CA GLY A 268 -26.35 -27.65 17.58
C GLY A 268 -26.52 -27.30 16.10
N GLU A 269 -27.64 -26.69 15.69
CA GLU A 269 -27.88 -26.32 14.29
C GLU A 269 -27.10 -25.05 13.89
N THR A 270 -26.51 -25.11 12.70
CA THR A 270 -25.89 -23.95 12.02
C THR A 270 -26.71 -23.57 10.81
N LYS A 271 -26.92 -22.25 10.60
CA LYS A 271 -27.48 -21.69 9.35
C LYS A 271 -26.56 -20.65 8.78
N GLU A 272 -26.39 -20.70 7.45
CA GLU A 272 -25.60 -19.73 6.71
C GLU A 272 -26.49 -18.84 5.84
N ILE A 273 -26.16 -17.53 5.82
CA ILE A 273 -26.76 -16.50 4.97
C ILE A 273 -25.66 -15.58 4.45
N ALA A 274 -25.94 -14.78 3.43
CA ALA A 274 -25.00 -13.80 2.93
C ALA A 274 -25.69 -12.44 2.75
N PHE A 275 -25.03 -11.38 3.24
CA PHE A 275 -25.31 -10.02 2.82
C PHE A 275 -24.35 -9.63 1.71
N LEU A 276 -24.83 -8.88 0.71
CA LEU A 276 -24.06 -8.45 -0.44
C LEU A 276 -24.23 -6.93 -0.61
N VAL A 277 -23.12 -6.22 -0.85
CA VAL A 277 -23.16 -4.78 -1.11
C VAL A 277 -22.27 -4.42 -2.28
N GLY A 278 -22.79 -3.57 -3.17
CA GLY A 278 -22.01 -3.15 -4.34
C GLY A 278 -22.67 -2.01 -5.12
N MET A 279 -22.00 -1.62 -6.20
CA MET A 279 -22.48 -0.62 -7.13
C MET A 279 -22.73 -1.31 -8.48
N LYS A 280 -23.99 -1.64 -8.76
CA LYS A 280 -24.44 -2.33 -9.97
C LYS A 280 -25.85 -1.89 -10.31
N GLU A 281 -26.20 -1.91 -11.59
CA GLU A 281 -27.57 -1.74 -12.04
C GLU A 281 -28.51 -2.76 -11.37
N ASP A 282 -29.77 -2.39 -11.19
CA ASP A 282 -30.75 -3.18 -10.44
C ASP A 282 -30.94 -4.61 -10.98
N VAL A 283 -30.91 -4.78 -12.30
CA VAL A 283 -31.03 -6.11 -12.96
C VAL A 283 -29.81 -6.99 -12.63
N ASP A 284 -28.63 -6.42 -12.65
CA ASP A 284 -27.39 -7.15 -12.29
C ASP A 284 -27.39 -7.49 -10.80
N ALA A 285 -27.81 -6.55 -9.94
CA ALA A 285 -27.91 -6.77 -8.50
C ALA A 285 -28.88 -7.91 -8.17
N GLU A 286 -30.01 -8.04 -8.86
CA GLU A 286 -30.94 -9.16 -8.71
C GLU A 286 -30.28 -10.50 -9.06
N THR A 287 -29.59 -10.54 -10.18
CA THR A 287 -28.87 -11.74 -10.65
C THR A 287 -27.78 -12.13 -9.66
N ILE A 288 -27.01 -11.15 -9.16
CA ILE A 288 -25.95 -11.36 -8.18
C ILE A 288 -26.52 -11.97 -6.89
N VAL A 289 -27.55 -11.35 -6.29
CA VAL A 289 -28.11 -11.84 -5.02
C VAL A 289 -28.74 -13.23 -5.18
N SER A 290 -29.44 -13.48 -6.31
CA SER A 290 -30.04 -14.79 -6.60
C SER A 290 -29.00 -15.90 -6.78
N ARG A 291 -27.79 -15.58 -7.24
CA ARG A 291 -26.68 -16.54 -7.35
C ARG A 291 -26.32 -17.17 -6.00
N TYR A 292 -26.48 -16.47 -4.89
CA TYR A 292 -26.11 -16.92 -3.54
C TYR A 292 -27.24 -17.66 -2.80
N GLU A 293 -28.21 -18.26 -3.48
CA GLU A 293 -29.24 -19.11 -2.83
C GLU A 293 -28.62 -20.27 -2.02
N ASP A 294 -27.56 -20.90 -2.53
CA ASP A 294 -26.74 -21.89 -1.82
C ASP A 294 -25.50 -21.18 -1.26
N CYS A 295 -25.69 -20.35 -0.23
CA CYS A 295 -24.64 -19.51 0.36
C CYS A 295 -23.43 -20.31 0.82
N GLU A 296 -23.67 -21.44 1.53
CA GLU A 296 -22.60 -22.26 2.10
C GLU A 296 -21.60 -22.72 1.04
N LYS A 297 -22.13 -23.29 -0.05
CA LYS A 297 -21.28 -23.81 -1.12
C LYS A 297 -20.58 -22.71 -1.91
N ILE A 298 -21.31 -21.67 -2.31
CA ILE A 298 -20.80 -20.62 -3.17
C ILE A 298 -19.74 -19.78 -2.44
N CYS A 299 -20.06 -19.32 -1.23
CA CYS A 299 -19.13 -18.52 -0.44
C CYS A 299 -17.85 -19.29 -0.09
N ARG A 300 -17.97 -20.58 0.23
CA ARG A 300 -16.80 -21.41 0.47
C ARG A 300 -15.89 -21.52 -0.76
N ASN A 301 -16.47 -21.82 -1.92
CA ASN A 301 -15.68 -21.97 -3.15
C ASN A 301 -15.01 -20.64 -3.55
N GLU A 302 -15.74 -19.54 -3.51
CA GLU A 302 -15.18 -18.21 -3.84
C GLU A 302 -14.06 -17.80 -2.89
N LEU A 303 -14.20 -18.06 -1.60
CA LEU A 303 -13.16 -17.78 -0.62
C LEU A 303 -11.92 -18.67 -0.83
N GLU A 304 -12.11 -19.95 -1.15
CA GLU A 304 -11.01 -20.87 -1.48
C GLU A 304 -10.27 -20.41 -2.75
N GLU A 305 -10.98 -20.02 -3.81
CA GLU A 305 -10.40 -19.48 -5.05
C GLU A 305 -9.61 -18.19 -4.77
N LEU A 306 -10.15 -17.28 -3.96
CA LEU A 306 -9.49 -16.03 -3.55
C LEU A 306 -8.20 -16.30 -2.79
N ILE A 307 -8.23 -17.23 -1.82
CA ILE A 307 -7.05 -17.61 -1.04
C ILE A 307 -5.98 -18.23 -1.94
N GLN A 308 -6.38 -19.14 -2.83
CA GLN A 308 -5.46 -19.78 -3.78
C GLN A 308 -4.82 -18.76 -4.72
N TYR A 309 -5.57 -17.77 -5.21
CA TYR A 309 -5.05 -16.71 -6.06
C TYR A 309 -3.93 -15.92 -5.36
N TRP A 310 -4.17 -15.40 -4.16
CA TRP A 310 -3.17 -14.62 -3.42
C TRP A 310 -2.00 -15.47 -2.95
N HIS A 311 -2.25 -16.67 -2.43
CA HIS A 311 -1.17 -17.58 -2.00
C HIS A 311 -0.31 -18.04 -3.19
N GLY A 312 -0.90 -18.15 -4.38
CA GLY A 312 -0.17 -18.42 -5.62
C GLY A 312 0.89 -17.35 -5.89
N HIS A 313 0.50 -16.07 -5.90
CA HIS A 313 1.47 -14.99 -6.09
C HIS A 313 2.54 -14.95 -5.01
N LEU A 314 2.16 -15.11 -3.73
CA LEU A 314 3.12 -15.12 -2.64
C LEU A 314 4.12 -16.27 -2.73
N SER A 315 3.74 -17.42 -3.32
CA SER A 315 4.60 -18.60 -3.43
C SER A 315 5.76 -18.47 -4.41
N HIS A 316 5.76 -17.45 -5.30
CA HIS A 316 6.86 -17.20 -6.23
C HIS A 316 8.17 -16.78 -5.56
N PHE A 317 8.09 -16.32 -4.31
CA PHE A 317 9.26 -16.00 -3.51
C PHE A 317 8.99 -16.29 -2.04
N GLN A 318 9.75 -17.24 -1.47
CA GLN A 318 9.62 -17.63 -0.07
C GLN A 318 10.99 -17.80 0.56
N VAL A 319 11.09 -17.53 1.86
CA VAL A 319 12.34 -17.67 2.61
C VAL A 319 12.12 -18.45 3.90
N LYS A 320 13.16 -19.12 4.34
CA LYS A 320 13.23 -19.75 5.65
C LYS A 320 14.56 -19.40 6.30
N THR A 321 14.52 -18.42 7.18
CA THR A 321 15.67 -17.88 7.88
C THR A 321 15.53 -18.13 9.39
N PRO A 322 16.60 -17.91 10.18
CA PRO A 322 16.52 -17.99 11.64
C PRO A 322 15.59 -16.94 12.30
N SER A 323 15.17 -15.88 11.60
CA SER A 323 14.25 -14.85 12.11
C SER A 323 12.81 -15.12 11.68
N GLU A 324 11.92 -15.43 12.64
CA GLU A 324 10.49 -15.59 12.40
C GLU A 324 9.86 -14.29 11.89
N GLU A 325 10.25 -13.14 12.44
CA GLU A 325 9.74 -11.83 12.02
C GLU A 325 10.11 -11.52 10.57
N PHE A 326 11.34 -11.86 10.15
CA PHE A 326 11.77 -11.70 8.76
C PHE A 326 10.96 -12.61 7.83
N ASN A 327 10.82 -13.89 8.18
CA ASN A 327 10.06 -14.87 7.41
C ASN A 327 8.60 -14.42 7.24
N THR A 328 7.94 -14.05 8.32
CA THR A 328 6.56 -13.56 8.33
C THR A 328 6.34 -12.36 7.43
N MET A 329 7.24 -11.37 7.50
CA MET A 329 7.12 -10.16 6.68
C MET A 329 7.40 -10.46 5.20
N ILE A 330 8.46 -11.17 4.87
CA ILE A 330 8.83 -11.42 3.47
C ILE A 330 7.86 -12.40 2.80
N ASN A 331 7.51 -13.49 3.47
CA ASN A 331 6.68 -14.54 2.88
C ASN A 331 5.21 -14.17 2.74
N THR A 332 4.71 -13.24 3.56
CA THR A 332 3.28 -12.94 3.62
C THR A 332 3.01 -11.44 3.70
N TRP A 333 3.33 -10.81 4.83
CA TRP A 333 2.69 -9.54 5.16
C TRP A 333 3.27 -8.34 4.43
N ASN A 334 4.59 -8.24 4.28
CA ASN A 334 5.15 -7.17 3.45
C ASN A 334 4.89 -7.40 1.96
N ALA A 335 4.92 -8.65 1.50
CA ALA A 335 4.55 -8.99 0.12
C ALA A 335 3.10 -8.59 -0.17
N TYR A 336 2.16 -8.92 0.72
CA TYR A 336 0.77 -8.51 0.61
C TYR A 336 0.59 -6.97 0.71
N ASN A 337 1.33 -6.32 1.61
CA ASN A 337 1.35 -4.86 1.69
C ASN A 337 1.87 -4.20 0.40
N CYS A 338 2.88 -4.80 -0.26
CA CYS A 338 3.34 -4.37 -1.58
C CYS A 338 2.22 -4.44 -2.63
N PHE A 339 1.46 -5.54 -2.69
CA PHE A 339 0.32 -5.66 -3.61
C PHE A 339 -0.75 -4.59 -3.35
N MET A 340 -1.13 -4.37 -2.10
CA MET A 340 -2.14 -3.35 -1.76
C MET A 340 -1.67 -1.95 -2.12
N THR A 341 -0.42 -1.63 -1.86
CA THR A 341 0.18 -0.34 -2.21
C THR A 341 0.30 -0.18 -3.74
N PHE A 342 0.70 -1.23 -4.44
CA PHE A 342 0.77 -1.28 -5.91
C PHE A 342 -0.60 -1.06 -6.56
N ILE A 343 -1.66 -1.66 -6.03
CA ILE A 343 -3.02 -1.54 -6.56
C ILE A 343 -3.59 -0.13 -6.30
N TRP A 344 -3.51 0.34 -5.07
CA TRP A 344 -4.24 1.55 -4.62
C TRP A 344 -3.37 2.80 -4.50
N SER A 345 -2.03 2.69 -4.62
CA SER A 345 -1.09 3.80 -4.41
C SER A 345 -1.39 4.52 -3.08
N ARG A 346 -1.56 5.83 -3.10
CA ARG A 346 -1.94 6.64 -1.92
C ARG A 346 -3.39 7.11 -2.00
N ALA A 347 -4.20 6.48 -2.87
CA ALA A 347 -5.53 6.97 -3.21
C ALA A 347 -6.62 6.62 -2.18
N ALA A 348 -6.47 5.54 -1.43
CA ALA A 348 -7.53 4.98 -0.58
C ALA A 348 -7.02 4.54 0.80
N SER A 349 -6.39 5.45 1.55
CA SER A 349 -5.96 5.20 2.92
C SER A 349 -7.14 5.23 3.90
N TYR A 350 -7.03 4.46 4.97
CA TYR A 350 -7.99 4.49 6.06
C TYR A 350 -8.01 5.86 6.77
N THR A 351 -6.85 6.46 6.98
CA THR A 351 -6.72 7.72 7.73
C THR A 351 -7.23 8.93 6.97
N TYR A 352 -6.90 9.08 5.68
CA TYR A 352 -7.41 10.19 4.85
C TYR A 352 -8.56 9.77 3.93
N CYS A 353 -9.14 8.62 4.19
CA CYS A 353 -10.42 8.19 3.64
C CYS A 353 -10.57 8.35 2.12
N GLY A 354 -9.47 8.21 1.36
CA GLY A 354 -9.51 8.22 -0.10
C GLY A 354 -9.78 9.57 -0.74
N LEU A 355 -9.11 10.63 -0.31
CA LEU A 355 -9.25 11.98 -0.89
C LEU A 355 -8.62 12.12 -2.29
N ARG A 356 -7.65 11.29 -2.65
CA ARG A 356 -6.93 11.40 -3.93
C ARG A 356 -7.65 10.65 -5.05
N ASN A 357 -7.67 11.26 -6.24
CA ASN A 357 -8.30 10.72 -7.44
C ASN A 357 -7.29 10.35 -8.52
N GLY A 358 -6.26 9.59 -8.14
CA GLY A 358 -5.21 9.18 -9.06
C GLY A 358 -3.99 8.60 -8.37
N TYR A 359 -2.99 8.33 -9.19
CA TYR A 359 -1.70 7.77 -8.79
C TYR A 359 -0.64 8.86 -8.71
N GLY A 360 0.09 8.98 -7.60
CA GLY A 360 1.33 9.76 -7.57
C GLY A 360 2.36 9.08 -8.47
N TYR A 361 2.99 9.84 -9.37
CA TYR A 361 3.91 9.28 -10.36
C TYR A 361 5.07 8.52 -9.70
N ARG A 362 5.91 9.21 -8.94
CA ARG A 362 7.07 8.61 -8.27
C ARG A 362 6.68 7.52 -7.28
N ASP A 363 5.54 7.69 -6.59
CA ASP A 363 5.04 6.71 -5.64
C ASP A 363 4.77 5.38 -6.33
N THR A 364 3.98 5.42 -7.41
CA THR A 364 3.53 4.22 -8.13
C THR A 364 4.68 3.53 -8.85
N VAL A 365 5.59 4.29 -9.47
CA VAL A 365 6.77 3.71 -10.14
C VAL A 365 7.67 2.96 -9.15
N GLN A 366 7.83 3.47 -7.92
CA GLN A 366 8.56 2.76 -6.86
C GLN A 366 7.78 1.55 -6.32
N ASP A 367 6.45 1.68 -6.15
CA ASP A 367 5.62 0.59 -5.64
C ASP A 367 5.69 -0.66 -6.52
N ILE A 368 5.81 -0.49 -7.84
CA ILE A 368 5.97 -1.58 -8.80
C ILE A 368 7.17 -2.48 -8.44
N GLN A 369 8.28 -1.90 -7.94
CA GLN A 369 9.49 -2.66 -7.61
C GLN A 369 9.26 -3.72 -6.53
N GLY A 370 8.28 -3.51 -5.64
CA GLY A 370 7.95 -4.44 -4.58
C GLY A 370 7.20 -5.70 -5.06
N VAL A 371 6.66 -5.71 -6.29
CA VAL A 371 5.85 -6.83 -6.80
C VAL A 371 6.47 -7.51 -8.03
N ILE A 372 7.51 -6.96 -8.64
CA ILE A 372 8.12 -7.51 -9.87
C ILE A 372 8.50 -8.99 -9.74
N HIS A 373 9.09 -9.37 -8.61
CA HIS A 373 9.53 -10.75 -8.34
C HIS A 373 8.40 -11.71 -7.94
N LEU A 374 7.19 -11.18 -7.68
CA LEU A 374 6.00 -11.93 -7.29
C LEU A 374 4.98 -12.05 -8.42
N ALA A 375 4.84 -11.02 -9.24
CA ALA A 375 3.83 -10.91 -10.30
C ALA A 375 4.33 -10.01 -11.45
N PRO A 376 5.34 -10.45 -12.22
CA PRO A 376 5.92 -9.63 -13.28
C PRO A 376 4.94 -9.25 -14.38
N GLU A 377 3.89 -10.07 -14.63
CA GLU A 377 2.82 -9.80 -15.59
C GLU A 377 1.93 -8.62 -15.15
N MET A 378 1.65 -8.48 -13.83
CA MET A 378 0.95 -7.32 -13.30
C MET A 378 1.86 -6.08 -13.31
N ALA A 379 3.13 -6.28 -12.99
CA ALA A 379 4.13 -5.22 -12.93
C ALA A 379 4.31 -4.54 -14.29
N VAL A 380 4.43 -5.30 -15.39
CA VAL A 380 4.64 -4.72 -16.73
C VAL A 380 3.46 -3.90 -17.21
N GLU A 381 2.23 -4.31 -16.91
CA GLU A 381 1.04 -3.50 -17.24
C GLU A 381 1.06 -2.15 -16.52
N LYS A 382 1.45 -2.13 -15.26
CA LYS A 382 1.59 -0.88 -14.50
C LYS A 382 2.79 -0.05 -14.98
N ILE A 383 3.88 -0.68 -15.42
CA ILE A 383 5.03 0.02 -16.03
C ILE A 383 4.59 0.71 -17.33
N ARG A 384 3.85 0.01 -18.21
CA ARG A 384 3.28 0.60 -19.44
C ARG A 384 2.39 1.81 -19.11
N PHE A 385 1.53 1.66 -18.13
CA PHE A 385 0.65 2.73 -17.68
C PHE A 385 1.44 3.95 -17.16
N MET A 386 2.51 3.74 -16.37
CA MET A 386 3.32 4.83 -15.85
C MET A 386 4.23 5.47 -16.90
N LEU A 387 4.75 4.70 -17.86
CA LEU A 387 5.46 5.23 -19.02
C LEU A 387 4.54 6.13 -19.86
N SER A 388 3.28 5.70 -20.08
CA SER A 388 2.30 6.51 -20.81
C SER A 388 1.89 7.81 -20.08
N ALA A 389 2.23 7.94 -18.81
CA ALA A 389 2.04 9.16 -18.01
C ALA A 389 3.30 10.05 -17.94
N GLN A 390 4.38 9.69 -18.64
CA GLN A 390 5.51 10.55 -18.85
C GLN A 390 5.18 11.59 -19.94
N VAL A 391 5.46 12.86 -19.68
CA VAL A 391 5.29 13.95 -20.64
C VAL A 391 6.36 13.86 -21.73
N ASN A 392 6.07 14.27 -22.96
CA ASN A 392 7.01 14.16 -24.07
C ASN A 392 8.30 14.98 -23.90
N ASN A 393 8.34 15.90 -22.92
CA ASN A 393 9.56 16.60 -22.52
C ASN A 393 10.46 15.76 -21.58
N GLY A 394 10.01 14.58 -21.14
CA GLY A 394 10.73 13.66 -20.29
C GLY A 394 10.35 13.72 -18.78
N GLY A 395 9.60 14.73 -18.34
CA GLY A 395 9.09 14.82 -16.97
C GLY A 395 7.90 13.90 -16.73
N GLY A 396 7.63 13.55 -15.47
CA GLY A 396 6.44 12.80 -15.09
C GLY A 396 5.26 13.72 -14.77
N LEU A 397 4.02 13.27 -15.02
CA LEU A 397 2.83 13.93 -14.49
C LEU A 397 2.81 13.75 -12.96
N PRO A 398 2.84 14.79 -12.13
CA PRO A 398 2.86 14.65 -10.68
C PRO A 398 1.71 13.83 -10.10
N LEU A 399 0.53 13.89 -10.73
CA LEU A 399 -0.64 13.05 -10.46
C LEU A 399 -1.17 12.46 -11.76
N VAL A 400 -1.27 11.14 -11.82
CA VAL A 400 -1.86 10.40 -12.94
C VAL A 400 -3.29 10.04 -12.59
N LYS A 401 -4.27 10.65 -13.26
CA LYS A 401 -5.70 10.45 -12.97
C LYS A 401 -6.11 9.00 -13.23
N PHE A 402 -7.14 8.51 -12.53
CA PHE A 402 -7.76 7.21 -12.84
C PHE A 402 -8.39 7.17 -14.26
N THR A 403 -8.69 8.34 -14.81
CA THR A 403 -9.20 8.53 -16.18
C THR A 403 -8.10 8.91 -17.17
N HIS A 404 -6.84 8.60 -16.87
CA HIS A 404 -5.70 8.92 -17.73
C HIS A 404 -5.93 8.49 -19.18
N ASN A 405 -5.67 9.44 -20.10
CA ASN A 405 -5.85 9.28 -21.54
C ASN A 405 -4.56 9.59 -22.29
N PRO A 406 -3.69 8.60 -22.50
CA PRO A 406 -2.38 8.79 -23.13
C PRO A 406 -2.44 9.53 -24.47
N GLY A 407 -1.52 10.46 -24.69
CA GLY A 407 -1.45 11.30 -25.90
C GLY A 407 -2.34 12.55 -25.88
N HIS A 408 -3.17 12.72 -24.83
CA HIS A 408 -4.17 13.80 -24.77
C HIS A 408 -4.24 14.49 -23.42
N GLU A 409 -3.30 14.24 -22.51
CA GLU A 409 -3.29 14.86 -21.19
C GLU A 409 -2.79 16.28 -21.23
N ASP A 410 -3.39 17.15 -20.43
CA ASP A 410 -2.79 18.40 -20.03
C ASP A 410 -1.57 18.12 -19.10
N THR A 411 -0.64 19.05 -19.05
CA THR A 411 0.60 18.94 -18.29
C THR A 411 0.70 20.03 -17.23
N PRO A 412 1.66 19.99 -16.29
CA PRO A 412 1.88 21.10 -15.34
C PRO A 412 2.12 22.48 -15.99
N ASP A 413 2.38 22.53 -17.29
CA ASP A 413 2.50 23.78 -18.05
C ASP A 413 1.11 24.36 -18.42
N ASP A 414 0.04 23.59 -18.28
CA ASP A 414 -1.34 23.97 -18.62
C ASP A 414 -2.14 24.33 -17.36
N ALA A 415 -2.86 25.46 -17.40
CA ALA A 415 -3.65 25.94 -16.28
C ALA A 415 -4.78 24.98 -15.87
N SER A 416 -5.35 24.22 -16.82
CA SER A 416 -6.37 23.20 -16.61
C SER A 416 -5.85 22.06 -15.73
N TYR A 417 -4.66 21.57 -16.01
CA TYR A 417 -4.03 20.53 -15.18
C TYR A 417 -3.83 21.01 -13.73
N VAL A 418 -3.28 22.21 -13.57
CA VAL A 418 -3.03 22.82 -12.25
C VAL A 418 -4.32 22.99 -11.45
N GLN A 419 -5.41 23.43 -12.11
CA GLN A 419 -6.71 23.61 -11.49
C GLN A 419 -7.31 22.26 -11.05
N GLU A 420 -7.21 21.24 -11.88
CA GLU A 420 -7.82 19.93 -11.62
C GLU A 420 -7.04 19.14 -10.56
N THR A 421 -5.72 19.16 -10.61
CA THR A 421 -4.86 18.31 -9.79
C THR A 421 -4.27 19.00 -8.56
N GLY A 422 -4.18 20.33 -8.58
CA GLY A 422 -3.49 21.12 -7.54
C GLY A 422 -1.96 21.02 -7.60
N HIS A 423 -1.37 20.52 -8.70
CA HIS A 423 0.08 20.34 -8.88
C HIS A 423 0.62 21.37 -9.89
N PRO A 424 1.22 22.48 -9.42
CA PRO A 424 1.57 23.61 -10.28
C PRO A 424 2.87 23.44 -11.08
N ALA A 425 3.66 22.38 -10.81
CA ALA A 425 4.97 22.21 -11.43
C ALA A 425 5.44 20.74 -11.36
N TYR A 426 6.40 20.42 -12.22
CA TYR A 426 7.10 19.14 -12.20
C TYR A 426 7.91 18.96 -10.91
N ARG A 427 8.06 17.70 -10.47
CA ARG A 427 9.01 17.31 -9.43
C ARG A 427 10.32 16.84 -10.05
N ALA A 428 11.42 17.06 -9.35
CA ALA A 428 12.75 16.79 -9.86
C ALA A 428 13.07 15.30 -10.02
N ASP A 429 12.44 14.45 -9.22
CA ASP A 429 12.75 13.02 -9.13
C ASP A 429 11.75 12.10 -9.84
N ASP A 430 10.57 12.59 -10.27
CA ASP A 430 9.48 11.76 -10.80
C ASP A 430 9.95 10.76 -11.86
N ALA A 431 10.53 11.23 -12.95
CA ALA A 431 10.93 10.38 -14.07
C ALA A 431 12.21 9.55 -13.80
N LEU A 432 13.01 9.91 -12.79
CA LEU A 432 14.22 9.16 -12.44
C LEU A 432 13.91 7.78 -11.84
N TRP A 433 12.73 7.59 -11.26
CA TRP A 433 12.30 6.30 -10.74
C TRP A 433 11.99 5.26 -11.81
N LEU A 434 11.78 5.67 -13.07
CA LEU A 434 11.60 4.75 -14.19
C LEU A 434 12.82 3.82 -14.39
N PHE A 435 14.04 4.34 -14.20
CA PHE A 435 15.26 3.61 -14.49
C PHE A 435 15.39 2.32 -13.68
N PRO A 436 15.40 2.36 -12.33
CA PRO A 436 15.48 1.13 -11.56
C PRO A 436 14.27 0.21 -11.77
N THR A 437 13.08 0.76 -12.04
CA THR A 437 11.87 -0.05 -12.21
C THR A 437 11.89 -0.82 -13.54
N VAL A 438 12.20 -0.16 -14.65
CA VAL A 438 12.34 -0.81 -15.97
C VAL A 438 13.50 -1.81 -15.97
N TYR A 439 14.64 -1.43 -15.38
CA TYR A 439 15.80 -2.31 -15.27
C TYR A 439 15.47 -3.60 -14.51
N LYS A 440 14.83 -3.46 -13.33
CA LYS A 440 14.43 -4.60 -12.49
C LYS A 440 13.45 -5.54 -13.22
N TYR A 441 12.47 -4.98 -13.92
CA TYR A 441 11.53 -5.80 -14.70
C TYR A 441 12.25 -6.61 -15.79
N ILE A 442 13.08 -5.96 -16.58
CA ILE A 442 13.83 -6.63 -17.65
C ILE A 442 14.79 -7.67 -17.05
N SER A 443 15.48 -7.32 -15.98
CA SER A 443 16.41 -8.21 -15.29
C SER A 443 15.71 -9.40 -14.63
N GLU A 444 14.54 -9.23 -14.06
CA GLU A 444 13.76 -10.34 -13.48
C GLU A 444 13.25 -11.31 -14.55
N THR A 445 12.70 -10.78 -15.63
CA THR A 445 12.03 -11.59 -16.66
C THR A 445 12.96 -12.08 -17.78
N GLY A 446 14.08 -11.40 -18.01
CA GLY A 446 14.92 -11.60 -19.19
C GLY A 446 14.31 -11.03 -20.48
N ASN A 447 13.21 -10.27 -20.40
CA ASN A 447 12.50 -9.70 -21.55
C ASN A 447 13.20 -8.44 -22.06
N LEU A 448 14.33 -8.60 -22.73
CA LEU A 448 15.09 -7.48 -23.29
C LEU A 448 14.36 -6.76 -24.44
N GLU A 449 13.40 -7.42 -25.10
CA GLU A 449 12.62 -6.81 -26.19
C GLU A 449 11.71 -5.68 -25.67
N PHE A 450 11.36 -5.68 -24.39
CA PHE A 450 10.54 -4.62 -23.78
C PHE A 450 11.14 -3.23 -23.96
N ILE A 451 12.48 -3.10 -24.07
CA ILE A 451 13.14 -1.80 -24.28
C ILE A 451 12.79 -1.15 -25.62
N ASP A 452 12.34 -1.95 -26.59
CA ASP A 452 11.93 -1.53 -27.94
C ASP A 452 10.41 -1.34 -28.09
N GLU A 453 9.64 -1.65 -27.05
CA GLU A 453 8.19 -1.46 -27.08
C GLU A 453 7.84 0.03 -27.18
N VAL A 454 6.93 0.37 -28.13
CA VAL A 454 6.50 1.75 -28.36
C VAL A 454 5.31 2.07 -27.48
N ILE A 455 5.43 3.14 -26.70
CA ILE A 455 4.42 3.60 -25.74
C ILE A 455 4.15 5.10 -25.98
N PRO A 456 2.87 5.56 -25.95
CA PRO A 456 2.56 6.97 -26.10
C PRO A 456 3.06 7.75 -24.88
N PHE A 457 3.47 9.03 -25.09
CA PHE A 457 3.66 9.97 -24.01
C PHE A 457 2.30 10.53 -23.54
N ALA A 458 2.26 11.16 -22.37
CA ALA A 458 1.04 11.64 -21.76
C ALA A 458 0.27 12.64 -22.62
N ASN A 459 0.98 13.60 -23.21
CA ASN A 459 0.36 14.74 -23.91
C ASN A 459 0.35 14.62 -25.43
N LYS A 460 1.37 14.05 -26.03
CA LYS A 460 1.51 13.89 -27.50
C LYS A 460 2.71 13.03 -27.84
N GLU A 461 2.77 12.49 -29.06
CA GLU A 461 3.84 11.65 -29.57
C GLU A 461 3.86 10.27 -28.89
N GLU A 462 4.70 9.40 -29.40
CA GLU A 462 5.01 8.09 -28.86
C GLU A 462 6.52 7.82 -29.03
N GLY A 463 7.07 6.91 -28.25
CA GLY A 463 8.47 6.53 -28.34
C GLY A 463 8.68 5.13 -27.78
N THR A 464 9.84 4.54 -28.06
CA THR A 464 10.23 3.30 -27.42
C THR A 464 10.50 3.51 -25.94
N VAL A 465 10.46 2.44 -25.14
CA VAL A 465 10.85 2.51 -23.71
C VAL A 465 12.25 3.13 -23.58
N TYR A 466 13.17 2.78 -24.49
CA TYR A 466 14.50 3.41 -24.53
C TYR A 466 14.44 4.92 -24.73
N GLU A 467 13.58 5.42 -25.62
CA GLU A 467 13.38 6.86 -25.86
C GLU A 467 12.74 7.54 -24.66
N HIS A 468 11.81 6.89 -23.95
CA HIS A 468 11.27 7.36 -22.68
C HIS A 468 12.38 7.62 -21.65
N LEU A 469 13.29 6.67 -21.48
CA LEU A 469 14.44 6.82 -20.58
C LEU A 469 15.42 7.91 -21.05
N LYS A 470 15.71 8.00 -22.35
CA LYS A 470 16.55 9.09 -22.91
C LYS A 470 15.95 10.45 -22.62
N ARG A 471 14.64 10.63 -22.86
CA ARG A 471 13.95 11.91 -22.58
C ARG A 471 13.92 12.26 -21.09
N ALA A 472 13.89 11.27 -20.18
CA ALA A 472 14.00 11.55 -18.75
C ALA A 472 15.38 12.10 -18.36
N VAL A 473 16.46 11.59 -18.99
CA VAL A 473 17.80 12.20 -18.85
C VAL A 473 17.83 13.60 -19.42
N ASP A 474 17.31 13.81 -20.62
CA ASP A 474 17.27 15.12 -21.28
C ASP A 474 16.46 16.13 -20.45
N PHE A 475 15.36 15.70 -19.80
CA PHE A 475 14.60 16.55 -18.89
C PHE A 475 15.47 17.09 -17.76
N SER A 476 16.21 16.20 -17.08
CA SER A 476 17.11 16.61 -16.00
C SER A 476 18.26 17.48 -16.50
N MET A 477 18.83 17.18 -17.68
CA MET A 477 19.90 17.97 -18.30
C MET A 477 19.44 19.37 -18.76
N ASN A 478 18.16 19.51 -19.11
CA ASN A 478 17.57 20.80 -19.50
C ASN A 478 17.12 21.63 -18.29
N HIS A 479 17.13 21.06 -17.09
CA HIS A 479 16.76 21.72 -15.83
C HIS A 479 17.90 21.57 -14.83
N LEU A 480 18.99 22.32 -15.06
CA LEU A 480 20.13 22.35 -14.16
C LEU A 480 20.09 23.62 -13.29
N GLY A 481 20.53 23.51 -12.04
CA GLY A 481 20.72 24.63 -11.14
C GLY A 481 22.04 25.36 -11.35
N LYS A 482 22.37 26.29 -10.45
CA LYS A 482 23.53 27.18 -10.56
C LYS A 482 24.88 26.47 -10.64
N HIS A 483 25.04 25.32 -10.03
CA HIS A 483 26.30 24.60 -10.03
C HIS A 483 26.38 23.55 -11.17
N GLY A 484 25.25 23.32 -11.87
CA GLY A 484 25.15 22.34 -12.97
C GLY A 484 24.71 20.95 -12.55
N MET A 485 24.14 20.79 -11.36
CA MET A 485 23.42 19.61 -10.92
C MET A 485 21.91 19.75 -11.25
N PRO A 486 21.11 18.68 -11.27
CA PRO A 486 19.68 18.78 -11.49
C PRO A 486 19.00 19.76 -10.54
N ALA A 487 18.17 20.65 -11.08
CA ALA A 487 17.44 21.65 -10.31
C ALA A 487 16.36 21.00 -9.43
N GLY A 488 16.07 21.60 -8.29
CA GLY A 488 15.09 21.11 -7.31
C GLY A 488 13.64 21.21 -7.79
N LEU A 489 13.36 22.06 -8.78
CA LEU A 489 12.02 22.30 -9.32
C LEU A 489 11.01 22.60 -8.20
N TYR A 490 9.82 21.99 -8.25
CA TYR A 490 8.84 22.15 -7.19
C TYR A 490 9.27 21.51 -5.87
N ALA A 491 9.77 20.30 -5.93
CA ALA A 491 10.36 19.53 -4.82
C ALA A 491 11.10 18.30 -5.36
N ASP A 492 11.95 17.70 -4.55
CA ASP A 492 12.38 16.32 -4.71
C ASP A 492 11.40 15.37 -4.00
N TRP A 493 11.82 14.15 -3.66
CA TRP A 493 11.01 13.19 -2.91
C TRP A 493 10.42 13.77 -1.61
N ASN A 494 11.12 14.69 -0.96
CA ASN A 494 10.65 15.38 0.24
C ASN A 494 9.86 16.66 -0.14
N ASP A 495 8.54 16.56 -0.22
CA ASP A 495 7.65 17.68 -0.54
C ASP A 495 7.75 18.87 0.43
N CYS A 496 8.31 18.62 1.64
CA CYS A 496 8.49 19.63 2.68
C CYS A 496 9.88 20.30 2.66
N LEU A 497 10.69 20.01 1.64
CA LEU A 497 11.97 20.67 1.39
C LEU A 497 11.99 21.26 -0.02
N ARG A 498 11.71 22.54 -0.11
CA ARG A 498 11.68 23.30 -1.37
C ARG A 498 12.91 24.17 -1.46
N LEU A 499 13.87 23.74 -2.26
CA LEU A 499 15.16 24.43 -2.41
C LEU A 499 15.08 25.66 -3.34
N GLY A 500 13.93 25.89 -3.97
CA GLY A 500 13.71 26.88 -5.00
C GLY A 500 13.88 26.32 -6.41
N LYS A 501 13.41 27.08 -7.42
CA LYS A 501 13.36 26.62 -8.82
C LYS A 501 14.73 26.20 -9.36
N ASP A 502 15.77 26.99 -9.05
CA ASP A 502 17.15 26.79 -9.47
C ASP A 502 18.04 26.24 -8.32
N GLY A 503 17.43 25.87 -7.17
CA GLY A 503 18.12 25.16 -6.10
C GLY A 503 18.45 23.73 -6.52
N GLU A 504 19.35 23.07 -5.82
CA GLU A 504 19.89 21.78 -6.22
C GLU A 504 19.83 20.78 -5.07
N SER A 505 19.30 19.60 -5.34
CA SER A 505 19.20 18.51 -4.37
C SER A 505 20.32 17.49 -4.58
N THR A 506 21.14 17.27 -3.55
CA THR A 506 22.15 16.19 -3.57
C THR A 506 21.50 14.83 -3.80
N PHE A 507 20.32 14.60 -3.20
CA PHE A 507 19.56 13.35 -3.38
C PHE A 507 19.17 13.15 -4.85
N VAL A 508 18.63 14.15 -5.53
CA VAL A 508 18.29 14.05 -6.97
C VAL A 508 19.54 13.90 -7.83
N ALA A 509 20.63 14.59 -7.51
CA ALA A 509 21.89 14.43 -8.23
C ALA A 509 22.44 13.00 -8.15
N LEU A 510 22.32 12.35 -6.99
CA LEU A 510 22.69 10.93 -6.80
C LEU A 510 21.77 9.99 -7.58
N GLN A 511 20.45 10.25 -7.58
CA GLN A 511 19.50 9.48 -8.40
C GLN A 511 19.77 9.64 -9.89
N PHE A 512 20.08 10.84 -10.33
CA PHE A 512 20.42 11.12 -11.74
C PHE A 512 21.72 10.43 -12.15
N TYR A 513 22.73 10.40 -11.26
CA TYR A 513 23.94 9.62 -11.49
C TYR A 513 23.63 8.12 -11.66
N TYR A 514 22.76 7.56 -10.79
CA TYR A 514 22.31 6.17 -10.87
C TYR A 514 21.50 5.88 -12.14
N ALA A 515 20.61 6.79 -12.52
CA ALA A 515 19.83 6.69 -13.75
C ALA A 515 20.73 6.59 -15.00
N MET A 516 21.79 7.43 -15.08
CA MET A 516 22.78 7.36 -16.16
C MET A 516 23.57 6.06 -16.12
N THR A 517 23.88 5.50 -14.94
CA THR A 517 24.53 4.18 -14.83
C THR A 517 23.68 3.08 -15.47
N ILE A 518 22.40 3.04 -15.15
CA ILE A 518 21.44 2.08 -15.73
C ILE A 518 21.30 2.30 -17.25
N LEU A 519 21.16 3.55 -17.68
CA LEU A 519 20.94 3.85 -19.10
C LEU A 519 22.15 3.50 -19.95
N LYS A 520 23.37 3.54 -19.41
CA LYS A 520 24.57 3.07 -20.11
C LYS A 520 24.50 1.59 -20.44
N GLU A 521 24.02 0.74 -19.54
CA GLU A 521 23.81 -0.69 -19.82
C GLU A 521 22.83 -0.91 -20.98
N PHE A 522 21.75 -0.14 -21.03
CA PHE A 522 20.81 -0.17 -22.15
C PHE A 522 21.43 0.35 -23.46
N ALA A 523 22.22 1.42 -23.40
CA ALA A 523 22.92 1.96 -24.57
C ALA A 523 23.96 0.98 -25.13
N GLU A 524 24.70 0.26 -24.26
CA GLU A 524 25.60 -0.82 -24.65
C GLU A 524 24.83 -1.96 -25.32
N TYR A 525 23.73 -2.43 -24.73
CA TYR A 525 22.86 -3.46 -25.34
C TYR A 525 22.34 -3.04 -26.72
N LYS A 526 21.89 -1.78 -26.86
CA LYS A 526 21.41 -1.19 -28.11
C LYS A 526 22.54 -0.87 -29.10
N LYS A 527 23.81 -0.95 -28.68
CA LYS A 527 24.99 -0.51 -29.45
C LYS A 527 24.93 0.95 -29.87
N ASP A 528 24.28 1.80 -29.07
CA ASP A 528 24.18 3.25 -29.26
C ASP A 528 25.45 3.92 -28.71
N THR A 529 26.55 3.77 -29.47
CA THR A 529 27.89 4.22 -29.03
C THR A 529 27.96 5.74 -28.87
N GLU A 530 27.23 6.50 -29.68
CA GLU A 530 27.22 7.97 -29.59
C GLU A 530 26.57 8.42 -28.30
N TYR A 531 25.42 7.83 -27.95
CA TYR A 531 24.71 8.16 -26.71
C TYR A 531 25.45 7.65 -25.49
N LEU A 532 26.09 6.48 -25.58
CA LEU A 532 26.93 5.95 -24.49
C LEU A 532 28.06 6.92 -24.13
N ASN A 533 28.79 7.44 -25.12
CA ASN A 533 29.84 8.42 -24.90
C ASN A 533 29.30 9.71 -24.27
N TYR A 534 28.13 10.18 -24.71
CA TYR A 534 27.46 11.34 -24.12
C TYR A 534 27.13 11.12 -22.64
N LEU A 535 26.60 9.94 -22.29
CA LEU A 535 26.29 9.58 -20.90
C LEU A 535 27.57 9.49 -20.02
N GLU A 536 28.64 8.89 -20.55
CA GLU A 536 29.92 8.79 -19.82
C GLU A 536 30.52 10.17 -19.50
N GLU A 537 30.52 11.07 -20.47
CA GLU A 537 31.00 12.44 -20.27
C GLU A 537 30.14 13.21 -19.27
N SER A 538 28.80 13.09 -19.40
CA SER A 538 27.85 13.78 -18.54
C SER A 538 27.92 13.27 -17.10
N GLN A 539 27.99 11.96 -16.93
CA GLN A 539 28.09 11.33 -15.63
C GLN A 539 29.40 11.69 -14.92
N LYS A 540 30.51 11.71 -15.64
CA LYS A 540 31.82 12.12 -15.10
C LYS A 540 31.83 13.58 -14.64
N LYS A 541 31.15 14.46 -15.38
CA LYS A 541 30.99 15.86 -14.96
C LYS A 541 30.17 15.97 -13.68
N LEU A 542 29.04 15.24 -13.62
CA LEU A 542 28.17 15.20 -12.44
C LEU A 542 28.88 14.62 -11.22
N GLU A 543 29.60 13.51 -11.39
CA GLU A 543 30.42 12.91 -10.33
C GLU A 543 31.36 13.93 -9.71
N LYS A 544 32.12 14.64 -10.57
CA LYS A 544 33.04 15.69 -10.11
C LYS A 544 32.33 16.78 -9.33
N LEU A 545 31.17 17.24 -9.81
CA LEU A 545 30.41 18.28 -9.12
C LEU A 545 29.92 17.82 -7.74
N ILE A 546 29.38 16.60 -7.64
CA ILE A 546 28.92 16.06 -6.37
C ILE A 546 30.08 15.86 -5.40
N GLN A 547 31.22 15.33 -5.86
CA GLN A 547 32.38 15.13 -5.02
C GLN A 547 32.97 16.46 -4.52
N ASP A 548 33.07 17.46 -5.39
CA ASP A 548 33.68 18.76 -5.05
C ASP A 548 32.77 19.63 -4.16
N LEU A 549 31.43 19.52 -4.31
CA LEU A 549 30.50 20.47 -3.70
C LEU A 549 29.65 19.85 -2.58
N CYS A 550 29.33 18.54 -2.68
CA CYS A 550 28.35 17.93 -1.77
C CYS A 550 28.99 17.14 -0.63
N TRP A 551 30.28 16.74 -0.74
CA TRP A 551 30.98 16.10 0.37
C TRP A 551 31.44 17.15 1.41
N ASN A 552 30.92 17.05 2.64
CA ASN A 552 31.22 17.96 3.75
C ASN A 552 31.84 17.21 4.92
N GLU A 553 33.14 17.04 4.90
CA GLU A 553 33.98 16.41 5.92
C GLU A 553 33.64 14.91 6.15
N ASP A 554 32.46 14.60 6.68
CA ASP A 554 32.05 13.28 7.13
C ASP A 554 30.67 12.84 6.59
N ARG A 555 30.07 13.64 5.72
CA ARG A 555 28.73 13.42 5.18
C ARG A 555 28.50 14.10 3.84
N PHE A 556 27.49 13.65 3.11
CA PHE A 556 26.94 14.41 1.98
C PHE A 556 25.90 15.42 2.48
N ILE A 557 25.97 16.65 2.02
CA ILE A 557 25.00 17.70 2.32
C ILE A 557 23.63 17.37 1.72
N ARG A 558 22.58 18.09 2.15
CA ARG A 558 21.24 17.90 1.59
C ARG A 558 21.05 18.59 0.23
N GLY A 559 21.65 19.75 0.05
CA GLY A 559 21.56 20.51 -1.21
C GLY A 559 21.89 21.98 -1.07
N PHE A 560 21.49 22.73 -2.10
CA PHE A 560 21.67 24.18 -2.19
C PHE A 560 20.33 24.86 -2.46
N THR A 561 20.03 25.96 -1.79
CA THR A 561 18.90 26.81 -2.15
C THR A 561 19.19 27.58 -3.44
N GLU A 562 18.16 28.13 -4.07
CA GLU A 562 18.35 29.01 -5.26
C GLU A 562 19.19 30.28 -4.99
N ASP A 563 19.27 30.71 -3.72
CA ASP A 563 20.15 31.81 -3.31
C ASP A 563 21.59 31.35 -3.07
N GLY A 564 21.85 30.06 -3.07
CA GLY A 564 23.17 29.46 -2.89
C GLY A 564 23.50 29.11 -1.43
N GLU A 565 22.52 29.11 -0.53
CA GLU A 565 22.72 28.63 0.84
C GLU A 565 22.89 27.08 0.82
N VAL A 566 23.85 26.62 1.58
CA VAL A 566 24.11 25.17 1.71
C VAL A 566 23.26 24.61 2.84
N ILE A 567 22.55 23.51 2.59
CA ILE A 567 21.67 22.85 3.55
C ILE A 567 22.21 21.48 3.92
N GLY A 568 22.27 21.17 5.22
CA GLY A 568 22.72 19.89 5.74
C GLY A 568 24.23 19.83 5.97
N GLN A 569 24.87 20.98 6.17
CA GLN A 569 26.27 21.05 6.60
C GLN A 569 26.41 20.66 8.06
N ARG A 570 27.57 20.13 8.43
CA ARG A 570 27.92 19.80 9.82
C ARG A 570 27.74 20.96 10.80
N THR A 571 27.91 22.18 10.32
CA THR A 571 27.85 23.41 11.13
C THR A 571 26.45 23.99 11.26
N ASP A 572 25.47 23.47 10.53
CA ASP A 572 24.10 23.96 10.59
C ASP A 572 23.53 23.69 12.00
N PRO A 573 22.84 24.66 12.62
CA PRO A 573 22.30 24.49 13.98
C PRO A 573 21.14 23.49 14.04
N GLU A 574 20.41 23.33 12.93
CA GLU A 574 19.28 22.42 12.73
C GLU A 574 19.48 21.66 11.43
N ALA A 575 18.92 20.46 11.33
CA ALA A 575 18.95 19.61 10.14
C ALA A 575 20.35 19.42 9.52
N ASN A 576 21.36 19.24 10.35
CA ASN A 576 22.74 19.12 9.91
C ASN A 576 23.14 17.69 9.48
N MET A 577 22.27 16.72 9.66
CA MET A 577 22.47 15.34 9.21
C MET A 577 21.17 14.83 8.57
N TRP A 578 21.26 14.33 7.34
CA TRP A 578 20.15 13.81 6.57
C TRP A 578 20.40 12.38 6.12
N LEU A 579 19.41 11.52 6.23
CA LEU A 579 19.49 10.10 5.89
C LEU A 579 19.64 9.86 4.37
N ASN A 580 18.79 10.51 3.56
CA ASN A 580 18.69 10.22 2.13
C ASN A 580 20.00 10.40 1.34
N PRO A 581 20.73 11.52 1.47
CA PRO A 581 21.99 11.67 0.73
C PRO A 581 23.04 10.60 1.10
N GLN A 582 23.06 10.14 2.35
CA GLN A 582 24.02 9.12 2.79
C GLN A 582 23.71 7.76 2.18
N SER A 583 22.45 7.29 2.31
CA SER A 583 22.05 6.00 1.74
C SER A 583 22.18 5.97 0.21
N TRP A 584 21.76 7.03 -0.47
CA TRP A 584 21.81 7.12 -1.92
C TRP A 584 23.20 7.36 -2.50
N SER A 585 24.14 7.90 -1.72
CA SER A 585 25.55 7.97 -2.16
C SER A 585 26.16 6.58 -2.36
N VAL A 586 25.70 5.62 -1.57
CA VAL A 586 26.10 4.19 -1.66
C VAL A 586 25.30 3.47 -2.74
N ILE A 587 23.97 3.61 -2.75
CA ILE A 587 23.09 2.95 -3.73
C ILE A 587 23.45 3.34 -5.16
N SER A 588 23.76 4.60 -5.39
CA SER A 588 24.16 5.10 -6.71
C SER A 588 25.57 4.64 -7.16
N GLY A 589 26.39 4.15 -6.21
CA GLY A 589 27.79 3.80 -6.45
C GLY A 589 28.71 5.02 -6.58
N LEU A 590 28.25 6.22 -6.22
CA LEU A 590 29.06 7.45 -6.32
C LEU A 590 30.10 7.58 -5.21
N ALA A 591 29.73 7.24 -3.96
CA ALA A 591 30.63 7.31 -2.82
C ALA A 591 31.77 6.30 -2.96
N ASN A 592 33.01 6.74 -2.77
CA ASN A 592 34.09 5.81 -2.58
C ASN A 592 33.96 5.05 -1.24
N GLU A 593 34.70 3.97 -1.05
CA GLU A 593 34.57 3.11 0.14
C GLU A 593 34.69 3.88 1.46
N ALA A 594 35.68 4.76 1.58
CA ALA A 594 35.92 5.52 2.80
C ALA A 594 34.76 6.52 3.08
N GLN A 595 34.23 7.17 2.05
CA GLN A 595 33.07 8.05 2.17
C GLN A 595 31.82 7.27 2.55
N ALA A 596 31.59 6.12 1.89
CA ALA A 596 30.44 5.25 2.15
C ALA A 596 30.44 4.78 3.61
N ASP A 597 31.56 4.21 4.08
CA ASP A 597 31.66 3.69 5.44
C ASP A 597 31.50 4.81 6.49
N LEU A 598 32.10 5.97 6.26
CA LEU A 598 31.99 7.12 7.18
C LEU A 598 30.57 7.69 7.21
N ALA A 599 29.93 7.86 6.04
CA ALA A 599 28.55 8.36 5.93
C ALA A 599 27.56 7.42 6.61
N LEU A 600 27.68 6.10 6.37
CA LEU A 600 26.81 5.09 7.00
C LEU A 600 27.06 4.98 8.50
N GLN A 601 28.31 5.09 8.96
CA GLN A 601 28.62 5.11 10.38
C GLN A 601 27.98 6.31 11.08
N ASN A 602 28.01 7.50 10.45
CA ASN A 602 27.35 8.69 10.98
C ASN A 602 25.81 8.56 11.02
N VAL A 603 25.22 7.88 10.04
CA VAL A 603 23.78 7.56 10.09
C VAL A 603 23.47 6.69 11.30
N TYR A 604 24.24 5.61 11.48
CA TYR A 604 24.06 4.70 12.62
C TYR A 604 24.19 5.41 13.96
N ASP A 605 25.24 6.22 14.12
CA ASP A 605 25.54 6.89 15.39
C ASP A 605 24.58 8.03 15.74
N LYS A 606 24.03 8.75 14.73
CA LYS A 606 23.26 9.99 14.94
C LYS A 606 21.78 9.85 14.68
N LEU A 607 21.40 9.08 13.66
CA LEU A 607 20.02 8.98 13.21
C LEU A 607 19.33 7.70 13.67
N ASN A 608 20.05 6.61 13.93
CA ASN A 608 19.43 5.35 14.32
C ASN A 608 18.77 5.41 15.72
N THR A 609 17.68 4.66 15.88
CA THR A 609 16.92 4.49 17.11
C THR A 609 16.37 3.08 17.20
N GLU A 610 15.83 2.68 18.34
CA GLU A 610 15.20 1.36 18.53
C GLU A 610 13.94 1.11 17.68
N TYR A 611 13.49 2.08 16.87
CA TYR A 611 12.36 1.99 15.94
C TYR A 611 12.75 2.30 14.49
N GLY A 612 14.03 2.46 14.21
CA GLY A 612 14.61 2.81 12.93
C GLY A 612 15.27 4.18 12.89
N ALA A 613 15.83 4.55 11.74
CA ALA A 613 16.55 5.79 11.56
C ALA A 613 15.61 6.98 11.31
N ILE A 614 15.79 8.10 12.04
CA ILE A 614 15.09 9.36 11.78
C ILE A 614 15.60 9.99 10.48
N LEU A 615 14.72 10.74 9.81
CA LEU A 615 15.01 11.31 8.49
C LEU A 615 16.12 12.36 8.52
N MET A 616 16.17 13.14 9.58
CA MET A 616 17.21 14.16 9.80
C MET A 616 17.34 14.53 11.29
N ASP A 617 18.45 15.11 11.69
CA ASP A 617 18.74 15.56 13.05
C ASP A 617 19.66 16.80 13.04
N PRO A 618 19.52 17.77 13.95
CA PRO A 618 18.34 18.03 14.81
C PRO A 618 17.10 18.46 14.01
N PRO A 619 15.88 18.38 14.59
CA PRO A 619 14.67 18.86 13.94
C PRO A 619 14.66 20.38 13.72
N TYR A 620 13.89 20.85 12.75
CA TYR A 620 13.60 22.27 12.61
C TYR A 620 12.65 22.75 13.70
N HIS A 621 13.02 23.85 14.34
CA HIS A 621 12.18 24.64 15.26
C HIS A 621 11.97 26.07 14.73
N ALA A 622 12.92 26.54 13.92
CA ALA A 622 12.83 27.83 13.25
C ALA A 622 12.70 27.62 11.73
N HIS A 623 12.11 28.59 11.06
CA HIS A 623 12.06 28.65 9.60
C HIS A 623 13.42 29.09 9.09
N ALA A 624 14.33 28.12 8.87
CA ALA A 624 15.73 28.41 8.50
C ALA A 624 15.85 29.10 7.14
N PHE A 625 14.97 28.77 6.18
CA PHE A 625 14.82 29.41 4.88
C PHE A 625 13.38 29.17 4.39
N GLU A 626 12.92 29.93 3.38
CA GLU A 626 11.52 29.90 2.94
C GLU A 626 11.02 28.48 2.55
N GLY A 627 11.90 27.65 1.99
CA GLY A 627 11.60 26.27 1.56
C GLY A 627 11.66 25.22 2.66
N ALA A 628 12.04 25.55 3.89
CA ALA A 628 12.11 24.61 5.02
C ALA A 628 10.72 24.32 5.61
N LEU A 629 9.79 23.77 4.79
CA LEU A 629 8.39 23.59 5.18
C LEU A 629 8.19 22.50 6.23
N ALA A 630 9.17 21.63 6.45
CA ALA A 630 9.10 20.60 7.49
C ALA A 630 8.83 21.17 8.90
N VAL A 631 9.18 22.43 9.14
CA VAL A 631 8.91 23.16 10.39
C VAL A 631 7.42 23.22 10.78
N ILE A 632 6.50 23.03 9.83
CA ILE A 632 5.05 22.95 10.12
C ILE A 632 4.67 21.71 10.94
N TYR A 633 5.50 20.68 10.91
CA TYR A 633 5.31 19.46 11.69
C TYR A 633 6.00 19.57 13.05
N ASN A 634 5.37 19.01 14.07
CA ASN A 634 5.99 18.88 15.38
C ASN A 634 7.32 18.12 15.28
N ALA A 635 8.32 18.52 16.05
CA ALA A 635 9.61 17.84 16.10
C ALA A 635 9.44 16.34 16.39
N GLY A 636 10.13 15.50 15.65
CA GLY A 636 10.03 14.05 15.72
C GLY A 636 8.87 13.45 14.91
N THR A 637 8.18 14.22 14.04
CA THR A 637 7.09 13.69 13.21
C THR A 637 7.33 13.94 11.73
N LYS A 638 6.89 13.00 10.89
CA LYS A 638 6.98 13.06 9.42
C LYS A 638 8.37 13.52 8.95
N GLU A 639 8.44 14.53 8.09
CA GLU A 639 9.69 15.06 7.54
C GLU A 639 10.52 15.90 8.55
N ASN A 640 9.95 16.21 9.72
CA ASN A 640 10.67 16.94 10.77
C ASN A 640 11.26 16.01 11.83
N ALA A 641 12.31 15.27 11.49
CA ALA A 641 13.00 14.31 12.34
C ALA A 641 12.15 13.10 12.79
N GLY A 642 11.07 12.76 12.07
CA GLY A 642 10.37 11.49 12.20
C GLY A 642 11.18 10.34 11.61
N ILE A 643 10.87 9.11 11.99
CA ILE A 643 11.33 7.90 11.32
C ILE A 643 10.44 7.72 10.10
N PHE A 644 10.86 8.25 8.95
CA PHE A 644 10.11 8.10 7.71
C PHE A 644 10.37 6.70 7.18
N SER A 645 9.35 5.84 7.22
CA SER A 645 9.58 4.38 7.08
C SER A 645 10.05 3.98 5.68
N GLN A 646 9.71 4.73 4.62
CA GLN A 646 10.18 4.46 3.26
C GLN A 646 11.72 4.54 3.15
N SER A 647 12.34 5.48 3.84
CA SER A 647 13.80 5.64 3.82
C SER A 647 14.55 4.52 4.54
N GLN A 648 13.87 3.70 5.34
CA GLN A 648 14.47 2.53 5.98
C GLN A 648 14.88 1.46 4.94
N GLY A 649 14.08 1.25 3.90
CA GLY A 649 14.46 0.34 2.81
C GLY A 649 15.76 0.75 2.12
N TRP A 650 15.97 2.05 1.93
CA TRP A 650 17.22 2.54 1.31
C TRP A 650 18.44 2.38 2.20
N ILE A 651 18.33 2.61 3.51
CA ILE A 651 19.48 2.39 4.41
C ILE A 651 19.79 0.90 4.57
N ILE A 652 18.77 0.03 4.61
CA ILE A 652 18.96 -1.43 4.60
C ILE A 652 19.76 -1.85 3.35
N LEU A 653 19.35 -1.37 2.16
CA LEU A 653 20.04 -1.68 0.91
C LEU A 653 21.48 -1.14 0.92
N ALA A 654 21.69 0.09 1.35
CA ALA A 654 23.00 0.72 1.38
C ALA A 654 23.99 -0.04 2.29
N GLU A 655 23.58 -0.41 3.50
CA GLU A 655 24.41 -1.20 4.41
C GLU A 655 24.72 -2.59 3.84
N ALA A 656 23.71 -3.24 3.27
CA ALA A 656 23.88 -4.56 2.64
C ALA A 656 24.83 -4.50 1.42
N LEU A 657 24.77 -3.45 0.61
CA LEU A 657 25.71 -3.23 -0.50
C LEU A 657 27.16 -3.07 -0.04
N ARG A 658 27.38 -2.59 1.18
CA ARG A 658 28.69 -2.49 1.81
C ARG A 658 29.11 -3.78 2.56
N GLY A 659 28.24 -4.79 2.60
CA GLY A 659 28.49 -6.03 3.31
C GLY A 659 28.31 -5.94 4.84
N HIS A 660 27.63 -4.91 5.33
CA HIS A 660 27.34 -4.72 6.75
C HIS A 660 26.04 -5.44 7.15
N GLY A 661 26.04 -6.77 7.14
CA GLY A 661 24.86 -7.60 7.31
C GLY A 661 24.16 -7.40 8.66
N GLU A 662 24.91 -7.28 9.76
CA GLU A 662 24.37 -6.98 11.09
C GLU A 662 23.57 -5.67 11.10
N ARG A 663 24.13 -4.59 10.54
CA ARG A 663 23.46 -3.28 10.52
C ARG A 663 22.26 -3.27 9.58
N ALA A 664 22.37 -3.88 8.40
CA ALA A 664 21.25 -4.01 7.48
C ALA A 664 20.05 -4.72 8.13
N PHE A 665 20.30 -5.83 8.82
CA PHE A 665 19.27 -6.57 9.54
C PHE A 665 18.75 -5.79 10.77
N ASN A 666 19.60 -5.06 11.50
CA ASN A 666 19.16 -4.22 12.62
C ASN A 666 18.17 -3.14 12.17
N TYR A 667 18.44 -2.42 11.08
CA TYR A 667 17.49 -1.45 10.51
C TYR A 667 16.17 -2.09 10.09
N PHE A 668 16.21 -3.33 9.55
CA PHE A 668 15.01 -4.08 9.26
C PHE A 668 14.21 -4.37 10.53
N ILE A 669 14.81 -5.00 11.53
CA ILE A 669 14.10 -5.49 12.72
C ILE A 669 13.57 -4.35 13.59
N GLU A 670 14.28 -3.23 13.68
CA GLU A 670 13.88 -2.03 14.40
C GLU A 670 12.59 -1.42 13.81
N ASN A 671 12.43 -1.45 12.50
CA ASN A 671 11.25 -0.89 11.82
C ASN A 671 10.18 -1.93 11.45
N ALA A 672 10.49 -3.23 11.48
CA ALA A 672 9.56 -4.28 11.07
C ALA A 672 8.31 -4.34 11.97
N PRO A 673 7.11 -4.28 11.38
CA PRO A 673 5.85 -4.36 12.14
C PRO A 673 5.76 -5.62 13.02
N ALA A 674 6.15 -6.79 12.49
CA ALA A 674 6.10 -8.06 13.21
C ALA A 674 6.97 -8.06 14.48
N ALA A 675 8.13 -7.42 14.45
CA ALA A 675 9.00 -7.27 15.61
C ALA A 675 8.41 -6.35 16.71
N GLN A 676 7.40 -5.56 16.38
CA GLN A 676 6.70 -4.66 17.32
C GLN A 676 5.40 -5.26 17.89
N ASN A 677 5.09 -6.53 17.62
CA ASN A 677 3.85 -7.18 18.05
C ASN A 677 3.63 -7.16 19.58
N ASN A 678 4.70 -7.15 20.37
CA ASN A 678 4.65 -7.06 21.82
C ASN A 678 4.58 -5.61 22.37
N ARG A 679 4.69 -4.60 21.50
CA ARG A 679 4.70 -3.17 21.81
C ARG A 679 3.47 -2.43 21.22
N ALA A 680 2.34 -3.12 21.08
CA ALA A 680 1.15 -2.62 20.42
C ALA A 680 0.62 -1.31 21.00
N GLU A 681 0.70 -1.07 22.32
CA GLU A 681 0.28 0.18 22.95
C GLU A 681 1.17 1.37 22.59
N ILE A 682 2.45 1.13 22.27
CA ILE A 682 3.37 2.18 21.83
C ILE A 682 3.15 2.43 20.34
N ARG A 683 3.27 1.38 19.54
CA ARG A 683 3.17 1.46 18.08
C ARG A 683 1.78 1.89 17.60
N ARG A 684 0.72 1.40 18.21
CA ARG A 684 -0.70 1.55 17.92
C ARG A 684 -1.20 0.92 16.61
N LEU A 685 -0.42 0.97 15.54
CA LEU A 685 -0.78 0.34 14.27
C LEU A 685 -0.64 -1.19 14.31
N GLU A 686 -1.21 -1.82 13.31
CA GLU A 686 -1.18 -3.26 13.09
C GLU A 686 0.25 -3.81 13.04
N PRO A 687 0.52 -4.95 13.68
CA PRO A 687 1.85 -5.57 13.63
C PRO A 687 2.15 -6.31 12.31
N TYR A 688 1.25 -6.26 11.33
CA TYR A 688 1.39 -6.93 10.04
C TYR A 688 1.46 -5.98 8.83
N CYS A 689 1.45 -4.66 9.03
CA CYS A 689 1.62 -3.70 7.94
C CYS A 689 2.55 -2.54 8.31
N TYR A 690 3.20 -1.96 7.31
CA TYR A 690 3.98 -0.75 7.49
C TYR A 690 3.11 0.50 7.62
N GLY A 691 3.58 1.47 8.43
CA GLY A 691 3.10 2.84 8.42
C GLY A 691 4.00 3.75 7.57
N GLN A 692 3.51 4.93 7.21
CA GLN A 692 4.30 5.93 6.48
C GLN A 692 5.47 6.44 7.33
N PHE A 693 5.21 6.68 8.62
CA PHE A 693 6.23 7.13 9.57
C PHE A 693 5.93 6.65 11.00
N THR A 694 7.00 6.60 11.78
CA THR A 694 6.96 6.39 13.23
C THR A 694 7.50 7.65 13.89
N GLU A 695 6.91 8.08 15.01
CA GLU A 695 7.39 9.24 15.76
C GLU A 695 8.81 8.98 16.28
N GLY A 696 9.73 9.90 15.97
CA GLY A 696 11.15 9.81 16.30
C GLY A 696 11.48 10.25 17.74
N LYS A 697 12.75 10.16 18.10
CA LYS A 697 13.29 10.43 19.46
C LYS A 697 12.98 11.83 20.03
N HIS A 698 12.61 12.78 19.17
CA HIS A 698 12.24 14.15 19.57
C HIS A 698 10.75 14.32 19.88
N SER A 699 9.94 13.29 19.63
CA SER A 699 8.50 13.31 19.99
C SER A 699 8.26 12.75 21.39
N PRO A 700 7.29 13.30 22.15
CA PRO A 700 6.85 12.70 23.41
C PRO A 700 6.17 11.34 23.24
N ASN A 701 5.79 10.97 22.02
CA ASN A 701 5.18 9.70 21.69
C ASN A 701 6.12 8.79 20.85
N PHE A 702 7.42 8.85 21.16
CA PHE A 702 8.44 8.06 20.47
C PHE A 702 8.03 6.60 20.28
N GLY A 703 8.12 6.09 19.04
CA GLY A 703 7.72 4.76 18.65
C GLY A 703 6.28 4.60 18.14
N ARG A 704 5.42 5.65 18.23
CA ARG A 704 4.07 5.62 17.70
C ARG A 704 4.10 5.71 16.16
N SER A 705 3.48 4.75 15.47
CA SER A 705 3.39 4.72 14.01
C SER A 705 2.07 5.31 13.50
N HIS A 706 2.11 5.83 12.27
CA HIS A 706 0.99 6.54 11.64
C HIS A 706 0.85 6.21 10.16
N VAL A 707 -0.37 6.42 9.62
CA VAL A 707 -0.72 6.28 8.19
C VAL A 707 -0.35 4.90 7.66
N HIS A 708 -1.12 3.94 8.06
CA HIS A 708 -0.87 2.52 7.80
C HIS A 708 -1.21 2.10 6.36
N TRP A 709 -0.63 1.00 5.91
CA TRP A 709 -0.82 0.29 4.66
C TRP A 709 -0.26 0.98 3.41
N LEU A 710 -0.92 2.00 2.88
CA LEU A 710 -0.57 2.58 1.58
C LEU A 710 0.62 3.53 1.70
N THR A 711 1.81 2.96 1.66
CA THR A 711 3.09 3.66 1.78
C THR A 711 4.17 2.99 0.94
N GLY A 712 5.05 3.78 0.34
CA GLY A 712 6.23 3.28 -0.39
C GLY A 712 7.23 2.50 0.48
N THR A 713 7.01 2.46 1.79
CA THR A 713 7.78 1.67 2.73
C THR A 713 7.76 0.19 2.36
N ALA A 714 6.59 -0.35 2.01
CA ALA A 714 6.44 -1.77 1.68
C ALA A 714 7.39 -2.18 0.55
N SER A 715 7.42 -1.43 -0.55
CA SER A 715 8.27 -1.72 -1.72
C SER A 715 9.75 -1.48 -1.43
N THR A 716 10.12 -0.36 -0.78
CA THR A 716 11.53 -0.06 -0.52
C THR A 716 12.16 -1.03 0.48
N VAL A 717 11.42 -1.44 1.52
CA VAL A 717 11.90 -2.46 2.47
C VAL A 717 11.96 -3.83 1.80
N MET A 718 10.99 -4.18 0.93
CA MET A 718 11.05 -5.44 0.16
C MET A 718 12.31 -5.48 -0.70
N VAL A 719 12.61 -4.40 -1.45
CA VAL A 719 13.85 -4.29 -2.24
C VAL A 719 15.09 -4.37 -1.34
N GLY A 720 15.10 -3.65 -0.22
CA GLY A 720 16.20 -3.70 0.75
C GLY A 720 16.47 -5.10 1.31
N CYS A 721 15.41 -5.88 1.55
CA CYS A 721 15.52 -7.26 2.02
C CYS A 721 15.92 -8.22 0.90
N VAL A 722 15.24 -8.19 -0.26
CA VAL A 722 15.48 -9.15 -1.36
C VAL A 722 16.83 -8.90 -2.03
N GLU A 723 17.12 -7.68 -2.44
CA GLU A 723 18.36 -7.35 -3.15
C GLU A 723 19.52 -7.03 -2.21
N GLY A 724 19.23 -6.54 -1.01
CA GLY A 724 20.23 -6.23 0.02
C GLY A 724 20.54 -7.44 0.91
N ILE A 725 19.69 -7.72 1.90
CA ILE A 725 19.96 -8.77 2.92
C ILE A 725 20.11 -10.14 2.26
N LEU A 726 19.16 -10.57 1.44
CA LEU A 726 19.18 -11.87 0.75
C LEU A 726 20.12 -11.87 -0.48
N GLY A 727 20.46 -10.69 -0.99
CA GLY A 727 21.40 -10.50 -2.07
C GLY A 727 20.96 -11.00 -3.45
N MET A 728 19.67 -11.12 -3.69
CA MET A 728 19.11 -11.59 -4.97
C MET A 728 19.09 -10.44 -5.98
N ARG A 729 20.09 -10.39 -6.86
CA ARG A 729 20.32 -9.29 -7.82
C ARG A 729 20.35 -9.80 -9.25
N PRO A 730 19.19 -9.90 -9.93
CA PRO A 730 19.13 -10.24 -11.35
C PRO A 730 19.74 -9.13 -12.20
N ASP A 731 20.33 -9.54 -13.34
CA ASP A 731 20.74 -8.65 -14.43
C ASP A 731 20.21 -9.17 -15.78
N PHE A 732 20.65 -8.61 -16.89
CA PHE A 732 20.16 -9.02 -18.22
C PHE A 732 20.47 -10.48 -18.57
N TYR A 733 21.51 -11.07 -17.99
CA TYR A 733 22.07 -12.34 -18.42
C TYR A 733 21.97 -13.45 -17.36
N GLY A 734 21.53 -13.12 -16.15
CA GLY A 734 21.43 -14.12 -15.09
C GLY A 734 21.08 -13.54 -13.71
N LEU A 735 21.59 -14.19 -12.67
CA LEU A 735 21.31 -13.85 -11.28
C LEU A 735 22.60 -13.84 -10.46
N LYS A 736 22.94 -12.69 -9.90
CA LYS A 736 23.96 -12.56 -8.85
C LYS A 736 23.37 -12.84 -7.48
N ILE A 737 24.05 -13.65 -6.67
CA ILE A 737 23.64 -13.94 -5.29
C ILE A 737 24.73 -13.41 -4.35
N ALA A 738 24.41 -12.34 -3.61
CA ALA A 738 25.36 -11.65 -2.75
C ALA A 738 24.73 -11.28 -1.40
N PRO A 739 24.43 -12.25 -0.53
CA PRO A 739 23.80 -12.02 0.76
C PRO A 739 24.63 -11.15 1.67
N SER A 740 23.94 -10.37 2.52
CA SER A 740 24.54 -9.59 3.59
C SER A 740 23.69 -9.77 4.85
N VAL A 741 24.09 -10.68 5.74
CA VAL A 741 23.26 -11.24 6.80
C VAL A 741 23.95 -11.17 8.17
N PRO A 742 23.21 -11.30 9.29
CA PRO A 742 23.80 -11.42 10.61
C PRO A 742 24.76 -12.64 10.72
N LYS A 743 25.82 -12.48 11.48
CA LYS A 743 26.83 -13.52 11.70
C LYS A 743 26.26 -14.81 12.29
N GLU A 744 25.22 -14.69 13.09
CA GLU A 744 24.54 -15.81 13.72
C GLU A 744 23.65 -16.63 12.77
N TRP A 745 23.41 -16.16 11.55
CA TRP A 745 22.68 -16.96 10.56
C TRP A 745 23.61 -18.02 9.96
N GLU A 746 23.56 -19.23 10.49
CA GLU A 746 24.41 -20.35 10.04
C GLU A 746 23.97 -20.94 8.71
N GLU A 747 22.63 -20.97 8.48
CA GLU A 747 22.01 -21.49 7.26
C GLU A 747 20.65 -20.84 7.05
N PHE A 748 20.28 -20.61 5.79
CA PHE A 748 18.93 -20.21 5.40
C PHE A 748 18.61 -20.65 3.97
N GLU A 749 17.31 -20.72 3.66
CA GLU A 749 16.80 -21.21 2.37
C GLU A 749 15.99 -20.11 1.68
N ILE A 750 16.04 -20.08 0.33
CA ILE A 750 15.22 -19.21 -0.53
C ILE A 750 14.62 -20.07 -1.63
N GLU A 751 13.30 -20.00 -1.79
CA GLU A 751 12.57 -20.52 -2.94
C GLU A 751 12.20 -19.35 -3.85
N LYS A 752 12.53 -19.43 -5.13
CA LYS A 752 12.27 -18.35 -6.08
C LYS A 752 11.94 -18.88 -7.46
N ASP A 753 10.84 -18.41 -8.03
CA ASP A 753 10.59 -18.59 -9.46
C ASP A 753 11.35 -17.51 -10.26
N PHE A 754 12.17 -17.92 -11.21
CA PHE A 754 13.02 -17.03 -11.99
C PHE A 754 13.15 -17.52 -13.44
N ARG A 755 12.65 -16.76 -14.40
CA ARG A 755 12.74 -17.05 -15.85
C ARG A 755 12.36 -18.47 -16.23
N GLY A 756 11.28 -18.98 -15.64
CA GLY A 756 10.76 -20.34 -15.92
C GLY A 756 11.48 -21.46 -15.20
N SER A 757 12.43 -21.14 -14.33
CA SER A 757 13.08 -22.07 -13.40
C SER A 757 12.54 -21.85 -11.99
N HIS A 758 12.33 -22.93 -11.25
CA HIS A 758 12.15 -22.90 -9.81
C HIS A 758 13.51 -23.09 -9.13
N LEU A 759 14.00 -22.06 -8.45
CA LEU A 759 15.27 -22.07 -7.74
C LEU A 759 15.05 -22.47 -6.27
N HIS A 760 15.76 -23.50 -5.82
CA HIS A 760 15.94 -23.80 -4.40
C HIS A 760 17.38 -23.44 -4.02
N ILE A 761 17.53 -22.44 -3.19
CA ILE A 761 18.81 -21.84 -2.82
C ILE A 761 19.06 -22.07 -1.33
N VAL A 762 20.15 -22.76 -1.00
CA VAL A 762 20.61 -22.95 0.35
C VAL A 762 21.89 -22.13 0.56
N VAL A 763 21.85 -21.19 1.48
CA VAL A 763 23.01 -20.39 1.88
C VAL A 763 23.55 -20.92 3.20
N LYS A 764 24.84 -21.26 3.21
CA LYS A 764 25.57 -21.81 4.36
C LYS A 764 26.63 -20.82 4.84
N ASN A 765 26.70 -20.56 6.13
CA ASN A 765 27.59 -19.59 6.74
C ASN A 765 28.44 -20.19 7.88
N PRO A 766 29.27 -21.23 7.61
CA PRO A 766 30.04 -21.86 8.65
C PRO A 766 31.16 -20.96 9.25
N GLY A 767 31.51 -19.91 8.52
CA GLY A 767 32.50 -18.93 8.93
C GLY A 767 31.97 -17.77 9.75
N HIS A 768 30.64 -17.68 9.97
CA HIS A 768 30.01 -16.56 10.64
C HIS A 768 30.36 -15.21 9.98
N ALA A 769 30.36 -15.17 8.65
CA ALA A 769 30.63 -13.97 7.88
C ALA A 769 29.34 -13.13 7.73
N GLU A 770 29.47 -11.81 7.61
CA GLU A 770 28.32 -10.93 7.30
C GLU A 770 28.00 -10.92 5.79
N SER A 771 28.98 -11.17 4.94
CA SER A 771 28.84 -11.12 3.49
C SER A 771 30.00 -11.86 2.82
N GLY A 772 30.02 -11.93 1.50
CA GLY A 772 31.05 -12.59 0.73
C GLY A 772 30.53 -13.88 0.08
N CYS A 773 31.37 -14.51 -0.73
CA CYS A 773 31.07 -15.80 -1.37
C CYS A 773 32.37 -16.60 -1.54
N GLU A 774 32.49 -17.67 -0.78
CA GLU A 774 33.61 -18.60 -0.93
C GLU A 774 33.40 -19.51 -2.14
N LYS A 775 32.20 -20.06 -2.25
CA LYS A 775 31.82 -21.01 -3.31
C LYS A 775 30.34 -20.90 -3.65
N LEU A 776 30.03 -21.05 -4.93
CA LEU A 776 28.68 -21.20 -5.44
C LEU A 776 28.60 -22.49 -6.28
N PHE A 777 27.62 -23.34 -6.01
CA PHE A 777 27.30 -24.52 -6.80
C PHE A 777 25.92 -24.39 -7.42
N VAL A 778 25.79 -24.74 -8.69
CA VAL A 778 24.50 -24.79 -9.41
C VAL A 778 24.33 -26.19 -9.99
N ASN A 779 23.31 -26.92 -9.55
CA ASN A 779 23.07 -28.33 -9.90
C ASN A 779 24.34 -29.19 -9.67
N GLY A 780 25.10 -28.93 -8.61
CA GLY A 780 26.34 -29.62 -8.26
C GLY A 780 27.60 -29.18 -9.04
N GLU A 781 27.47 -28.26 -10.00
CA GLU A 781 28.63 -27.69 -10.73
C GLU A 781 29.08 -26.39 -10.03
N GLN A 782 30.36 -26.30 -9.70
CA GLN A 782 30.91 -25.10 -9.09
C GLN A 782 31.03 -23.95 -10.10
N MET A 783 30.46 -22.79 -9.77
CA MET A 783 30.58 -21.57 -10.55
C MET A 783 31.89 -20.85 -10.24
N LYS A 784 32.30 -19.96 -11.16
CA LYS A 784 33.55 -19.21 -11.05
C LYS A 784 33.48 -18.16 -9.93
N ASP A 785 32.29 -17.57 -9.75
CA ASP A 785 31.99 -16.49 -8.80
C ASP A 785 30.57 -16.67 -8.25
N ASN A 786 30.00 -15.65 -7.64
CA ASN A 786 28.65 -15.66 -7.07
C ASN A 786 27.54 -15.37 -8.10
N TYR A 787 27.70 -15.84 -9.34
CA TYR A 787 26.80 -15.56 -10.44
C TYR A 787 26.27 -16.81 -11.12
N ILE A 788 24.96 -16.85 -11.38
CA ILE A 788 24.26 -17.91 -12.10
C ILE A 788 23.90 -17.39 -13.50
N PRO A 789 24.62 -17.81 -14.56
CA PRO A 789 24.25 -17.47 -15.93
C PRO A 789 22.92 -18.11 -16.32
N GLN A 790 22.13 -17.42 -17.15
CA GLN A 790 20.80 -17.88 -17.57
C GLN A 790 20.81 -19.29 -18.19
N GLU A 791 21.85 -19.65 -18.93
CA GLU A 791 22.01 -20.96 -19.58
C GLU A 791 22.21 -22.12 -18.60
N LYS A 792 22.48 -21.83 -17.31
CA LYS A 792 22.59 -22.84 -16.25
C LYS A 792 21.24 -23.14 -15.58
N LEU A 793 20.21 -22.34 -15.87
CA LEU A 793 18.87 -22.57 -15.33
C LEU A 793 18.22 -23.78 -15.99
N THR A 794 17.58 -24.61 -15.16
CA THR A 794 16.78 -25.77 -15.57
C THR A 794 15.37 -25.61 -15.01
N LYS A 795 14.45 -26.55 -15.28
CA LYS A 795 13.09 -26.47 -14.73
C LYS A 795 13.08 -26.33 -13.19
N THR A 796 13.98 -27.06 -12.54
CA THR A 796 14.27 -26.93 -11.11
C THR A 796 15.78 -26.83 -10.97
N THR A 797 16.27 -25.77 -10.29
CA THR A 797 17.69 -25.46 -10.17
C THR A 797 18.07 -25.44 -8.69
N GLU A 798 18.93 -26.38 -8.30
CA GLU A 798 19.48 -26.46 -6.94
C GLU A 798 20.72 -25.57 -6.84
N VAL A 799 20.75 -24.71 -5.82
CA VAL A 799 21.83 -23.76 -5.61
C VAL A 799 22.33 -23.87 -4.19
N GLU A 800 23.64 -24.01 -4.03
CA GLU A 800 24.31 -23.93 -2.72
C GLU A 800 25.36 -22.82 -2.74
N LEU A 801 25.26 -21.89 -1.79
CA LEU A 801 26.21 -20.80 -1.63
C LEU A 801 26.86 -20.89 -0.25
N PHE A 802 28.19 -20.73 -0.19
CA PHE A 802 28.96 -20.67 1.05
C PHE A 802 29.49 -19.25 1.24
N LEU A 803 29.16 -18.64 2.38
CA LEU A 803 29.70 -17.34 2.79
C LEU A 803 31.12 -17.47 3.37
N SER A 804 31.94 -16.42 3.20
CA SER A 804 33.35 -16.41 3.67
C SER A 804 33.72 -15.07 4.25
#